data_1f5b8478efae2612cd0927fa93101b35
#
_entry.id   1f5b8478efae2612cd0927fa93101b35
#
_cell.length_a   1.000
_cell.length_b   1.000
_cell.length_c   1.000
_cell.angle_alpha   90.00
_cell.angle_beta   90.00
_cell.angle_gamma   90.00
#
_symmetry.space_group_name_H-M   'P 1'
#
loop_
_entity.id
_entity.type
_entity.pdbx_description
1 polymer ?
#
loop_
_entity_poly.entity_id
_entity_poly.type
_entity_poly.pdbx_seq_one_letter_code
_entity_poly.pdbx_strand_id
1 'polypeptide(L)'
;MDERFYDSLELNKILEMLSKECSNEKTKKMALGIKPCSDLYTVKKETGKTAEALELSVRYGTPNFYNINDVSTYIKRAEAGGVLSLGELIQIRRLLAQTYELHHWYEQCENKDTSLSYLFEMLYPNKFLQQRLETAIIDDTKLSDDASAELRSIRQKITRSGLKIRETLDKMIKSPSTQKYLQESIVTMRDGRFVLPVKTEFKGNVSGLVHDTSATGSTLFIEPMSVVEANNDIRILQGQEQDEIHRIIAEFSMECAEMKDQLISNYNAVTELNLYFAKANLGAKMRAMLPEISNDGVIVLNKARHPLIDPKKVVPINFSIGTDYHSLIITGPNTGGKTVVLKTVGLLTLMTMCGLLIPASDGSRVSVYKNVLVDIGDQQSIENNLSTFSSHISRVKTILDEADSESLVLLDELGSGTDPVEGAALAVAIIERIRIFGATLVTTTHYQELKMYAIDTPDVENASCEFDVQTLHPTYRLIIGSPGKSNAFAISESLGIDKDIIKYAESLISEDNRKFETIIDNLERTRIQLEENNRLAEKYRAESEALRKELAEQKEKFYDQKEAELEKARREAQQIVNRVQRESQALVDELDKLRKEKENPNFTQKAIDARHKQKSTMNKLYSEANPVSESRNEGYVLPRPLKKGDNVLIVDTNRKGIIITPPDNSGMCFIQAGIMKTKIDVKKLQLIEKQQPQKQTKKPVKKGGVSKSGIESRMTRKVSTELDIRGYAADEGVHEMEQFISDAIMSGVTMLTIIHGRGTGILRDAIRRALKHHPSVKSFIKGVYGEGEDGVTIVELK
;
A
#
# COMPACT_ATOMS: atom_id res chain seq x y z
N MET A 1 -3.77 -23.25 -24.15
CA MET A 1 -4.19 -23.52 -22.76
C MET A 1 -5.61 -24.02 -22.71
N ASP A 2 -5.90 -25.13 -22.03
CA ASP A 2 -7.23 -25.74 -21.93
C ASP A 2 -8.11 -25.00 -20.90
N GLU A 3 -9.36 -24.71 -21.26
CA GLU A 3 -10.31 -23.98 -20.37
C GLU A 3 -10.61 -24.74 -19.07
N ARG A 4 -10.48 -26.07 -19.06
CA ARG A 4 -10.67 -26.90 -17.86
C ARG A 4 -9.73 -26.52 -16.71
N PHE A 5 -8.51 -26.09 -17.01
CA PHE A 5 -7.54 -25.66 -15.99
C PHE A 5 -7.94 -24.33 -15.32
N TYR A 6 -8.60 -23.45 -16.09
CA TYR A 6 -9.09 -22.17 -15.56
C TYR A 6 -10.26 -22.35 -14.59
N ASP A 7 -11.13 -23.30 -14.87
CA ASP A 7 -12.27 -23.63 -14.01
C ASP A 7 -11.80 -24.23 -12.68
N SER A 8 -10.77 -25.08 -12.70
CA SER A 8 -10.17 -25.66 -11.48
C SER A 8 -9.57 -24.59 -10.56
N LEU A 9 -9.06 -23.50 -11.14
CA LEU A 9 -8.54 -22.34 -10.41
C LEU A 9 -9.59 -21.25 -10.12
N GLU A 10 -10.84 -21.47 -10.54
CA GLU A 10 -11.99 -20.58 -10.31
C GLU A 10 -11.83 -19.18 -10.97
N LEU A 11 -11.09 -19.07 -12.10
CA LEU A 11 -10.92 -17.82 -12.84
C LEU A 11 -12.26 -17.26 -13.30
N ASN A 12 -13.19 -18.11 -13.72
CA ASN A 12 -14.55 -17.77 -14.12
C ASN A 12 -15.28 -16.93 -13.06
N LYS A 13 -15.11 -17.26 -11.76
CA LYS A 13 -15.70 -16.46 -10.66
C LYS A 13 -15.11 -15.05 -10.59
N ILE A 14 -13.82 -14.88 -10.86
CA ILE A 14 -13.19 -13.57 -10.92
C ILE A 14 -13.73 -12.75 -12.10
N LEU A 15 -13.89 -13.38 -13.27
CA LEU A 15 -14.47 -12.73 -14.44
C LEU A 15 -15.95 -12.37 -14.23
N GLU A 16 -16.71 -13.20 -13.50
CA GLU A 16 -18.07 -12.86 -13.05
C GLU A 16 -18.07 -11.65 -12.10
N MET A 17 -17.13 -11.59 -11.15
CA MET A 17 -16.98 -10.41 -10.28
C MET A 17 -16.65 -9.17 -11.11
N LEU A 18 -15.77 -9.28 -12.10
CA LEU A 18 -15.44 -8.19 -13.02
C LEU A 18 -16.68 -7.76 -13.83
N SER A 19 -17.47 -8.70 -14.34
CA SER A 19 -18.68 -8.38 -15.12
C SER A 19 -19.71 -7.58 -14.32
N LYS A 20 -19.78 -7.79 -12.99
CA LYS A 20 -20.64 -7.02 -12.09
C LYS A 20 -20.19 -5.56 -11.92
N GLU A 21 -18.92 -5.26 -12.17
CA GLU A 21 -18.39 -3.89 -12.16
C GLU A 21 -18.66 -3.17 -13.49
N CYS A 22 -19.01 -3.90 -14.55
CA CYS A 22 -19.30 -3.34 -15.87
C CYS A 22 -20.72 -2.80 -15.95
N SER A 23 -20.90 -1.63 -16.58
CA SER A 23 -22.18 -0.91 -16.64
C SER A 23 -23.06 -1.36 -17.81
N ASN A 24 -22.47 -1.80 -18.93
CA ASN A 24 -23.22 -2.16 -20.13
C ASN A 24 -22.99 -3.62 -20.53
N GLU A 25 -23.95 -4.19 -21.29
CA GLU A 25 -23.95 -5.61 -21.65
C GLU A 25 -22.78 -6.02 -22.57
N LYS A 26 -22.29 -5.12 -23.43
CA LYS A 26 -21.14 -5.40 -24.29
C LYS A 26 -19.87 -5.53 -23.44
N THR A 27 -19.65 -4.62 -22.50
CA THR A 27 -18.51 -4.68 -21.59
C THR A 27 -18.58 -5.91 -20.68
N LYS A 28 -19.77 -6.31 -20.20
CA LYS A 28 -19.95 -7.55 -19.44
C LYS A 28 -19.52 -8.78 -20.25
N LYS A 29 -19.95 -8.86 -21.51
CA LYS A 29 -19.52 -9.93 -22.41
C LYS A 29 -18.02 -9.91 -22.67
N MET A 30 -17.43 -8.73 -22.84
CA MET A 30 -15.97 -8.59 -22.98
C MET A 30 -15.26 -9.08 -21.72
N ALA A 31 -15.74 -8.70 -20.54
CA ALA A 31 -15.17 -9.13 -19.26
C ALA A 31 -15.20 -10.65 -19.08
N LEU A 32 -16.34 -11.28 -19.37
CA LEU A 32 -16.48 -12.76 -19.32
C LEU A 32 -15.69 -13.48 -20.40
N GLY A 33 -15.40 -12.82 -21.52
CA GLY A 33 -14.64 -13.36 -22.63
C GLY A 33 -13.11 -13.20 -22.52
N ILE A 34 -12.60 -12.62 -21.43
CA ILE A 34 -11.15 -12.44 -21.22
C ILE A 34 -10.52 -13.83 -21.06
N LYS A 35 -9.45 -14.07 -21.80
CA LYS A 35 -8.63 -15.28 -21.69
C LYS A 35 -7.20 -14.91 -21.29
N PRO A 36 -6.51 -15.75 -20.51
CA PRO A 36 -5.11 -15.55 -20.18
C PRO A 36 -4.25 -15.47 -21.45
N CYS A 37 -3.38 -14.49 -21.52
CA CYS A 37 -2.45 -14.28 -22.62
C CYS A 37 -1.04 -14.71 -22.19
N SER A 38 -0.32 -15.41 -23.07
CA SER A 38 1.07 -15.85 -22.86
C SER A 38 2.12 -14.89 -23.43
N ASP A 39 1.71 -13.82 -24.11
CA ASP A 39 2.64 -12.81 -24.62
C ASP A 39 2.95 -11.76 -23.57
N LEU A 40 4.20 -11.70 -23.13
CA LEU A 40 4.70 -10.80 -22.10
C LEU A 40 4.38 -9.32 -22.39
N TYR A 41 4.57 -8.91 -23.66
CA TYR A 41 4.33 -7.51 -24.03
C TYR A 41 2.86 -7.13 -23.87
N THR A 42 1.97 -7.98 -24.36
CA THR A 42 0.51 -7.79 -24.26
C THR A 42 0.05 -7.79 -22.80
N VAL A 43 0.55 -8.74 -21.99
CA VAL A 43 0.20 -8.81 -20.56
C VAL A 43 0.65 -7.53 -19.82
N LYS A 44 1.90 -7.09 -20.01
CA LYS A 44 2.41 -5.83 -19.41
C LYS A 44 1.57 -4.63 -19.82
N LYS A 45 1.25 -4.54 -21.11
CA LYS A 45 0.43 -3.43 -21.65
C LYS A 45 -0.97 -3.42 -21.05
N GLU A 46 -1.66 -4.55 -21.03
CA GLU A 46 -3.04 -4.64 -20.53
C GLU A 46 -3.14 -4.46 -19.02
N THR A 47 -2.19 -5.03 -18.26
CA THR A 47 -2.13 -4.83 -16.80
C THR A 47 -1.72 -3.39 -16.46
N GLY A 48 -0.82 -2.78 -17.24
CA GLY A 48 -0.43 -1.38 -17.12
C GLY A 48 -1.63 -0.44 -17.29
N LYS A 49 -2.44 -0.63 -18.36
CA LYS A 49 -3.69 0.14 -18.55
C LYS A 49 -4.64 0.02 -17.35
N THR A 50 -4.76 -1.17 -16.77
CA THR A 50 -5.58 -1.38 -15.57
C THR A 50 -5.03 -0.63 -14.36
N ALA A 51 -3.71 -0.61 -14.18
CA ALA A 51 -3.05 0.11 -13.10
C ALA A 51 -3.20 1.63 -13.25
N GLU A 52 -3.05 2.15 -14.46
CA GLU A 52 -3.26 3.57 -14.76
C GLU A 52 -4.73 3.99 -14.57
N ALA A 53 -5.69 3.15 -14.95
CA ALA A 53 -7.11 3.39 -14.65
C ALA A 53 -7.38 3.47 -13.15
N LEU A 54 -6.70 2.62 -12.35
CA LEU A 54 -6.78 2.68 -10.89
C LEU A 54 -6.15 3.96 -10.35
N GLU A 55 -4.97 4.35 -10.84
CA GLU A 55 -4.29 5.58 -10.43
C GLU A 55 -5.14 6.81 -10.73
N LEU A 56 -5.70 6.91 -11.94
CA LEU A 56 -6.62 7.98 -12.32
C LEU A 56 -7.85 8.01 -11.41
N SER A 57 -8.44 6.84 -11.10
CA SER A 57 -9.59 6.73 -10.19
C SER A 57 -9.27 7.18 -8.77
N VAL A 58 -8.08 6.88 -8.24
CA VAL A 58 -7.65 7.28 -6.89
C VAL A 58 -7.40 8.78 -6.82
N ARG A 59 -6.81 9.39 -7.88
CA ARG A 59 -6.44 10.81 -7.89
C ARG A 59 -7.62 11.74 -8.19
N TYR A 60 -8.48 11.35 -9.15
CA TYR A 60 -9.53 12.23 -9.70
C TYR A 60 -10.94 11.73 -9.46
N GLY A 61 -11.09 10.58 -8.78
CA GLY A 61 -12.37 9.88 -8.62
C GLY A 61 -12.70 9.02 -9.84
N THR A 62 -13.46 7.96 -9.62
CA THR A 62 -13.88 7.05 -10.70
C THR A 62 -14.95 7.72 -11.55
N PRO A 63 -14.81 7.79 -12.89
CA PRO A 63 -15.86 8.31 -13.75
C PRO A 63 -17.08 7.39 -13.74
N ASN A 64 -18.27 7.99 -13.85
CA ASN A 64 -19.51 7.24 -13.96
C ASN A 64 -19.68 6.66 -15.36
N PHE A 65 -20.22 5.45 -15.44
CA PHE A 65 -20.57 4.80 -16.70
C PHE A 65 -22.05 4.45 -16.73
N TYR A 66 -22.73 4.84 -17.81
CA TYR A 66 -24.15 4.56 -18.01
C TYR A 66 -24.38 3.19 -18.65
N ASN A 67 -25.56 2.63 -18.40
CA ASN A 67 -26.00 1.46 -19.13
C ASN A 67 -26.48 1.90 -20.53
N ILE A 68 -25.65 1.63 -21.54
CA ILE A 68 -25.88 2.01 -22.94
C ILE A 68 -25.91 0.73 -23.78
N ASN A 69 -27.00 0.57 -24.57
CA ASN A 69 -27.11 -0.54 -25.50
C ASN A 69 -26.21 -0.32 -26.73
N ASP A 70 -25.96 -1.38 -27.50
CA ASP A 70 -25.17 -1.28 -28.70
C ASP A 70 -25.91 -0.44 -29.76
N VAL A 71 -25.43 0.77 -30.00
CA VAL A 71 -26.00 1.72 -30.97
C VAL A 71 -25.54 1.44 -32.39
N SER A 72 -24.55 0.60 -32.61
CA SER A 72 -23.95 0.37 -33.95
C SER A 72 -24.96 -0.15 -34.97
N THR A 73 -25.91 -0.99 -34.53
CA THR A 73 -26.96 -1.52 -35.40
C THR A 73 -27.99 -0.45 -35.79
N TYR A 74 -28.33 0.43 -34.86
CA TYR A 74 -29.28 1.55 -35.09
C TYR A 74 -28.70 2.54 -36.08
N ILE A 75 -27.43 2.93 -35.88
CA ILE A 75 -26.73 3.89 -36.73
C ILE A 75 -26.57 3.34 -38.16
N LYS A 76 -26.21 2.05 -38.33
CA LYS A 76 -26.14 1.42 -39.65
C LYS A 76 -27.50 1.39 -40.37
N ARG A 77 -28.62 1.20 -39.63
CA ARG A 77 -29.95 1.26 -40.17
C ARG A 77 -30.33 2.68 -40.61
N ALA A 78 -29.96 3.69 -39.79
CA ALA A 78 -30.15 5.09 -40.13
C ALA A 78 -29.37 5.49 -41.40
N GLU A 79 -28.11 5.04 -41.54
CA GLU A 79 -27.29 5.24 -42.75
C GLU A 79 -27.96 4.65 -44.02
N ALA A 80 -28.63 3.52 -43.90
CA ALA A 80 -29.39 2.89 -44.99
C ALA A 80 -30.73 3.60 -45.27
N GLY A 81 -31.00 4.75 -44.64
CA GLY A 81 -32.23 5.53 -44.81
C GLY A 81 -33.38 5.09 -43.91
N GLY A 82 -33.12 4.20 -42.92
CA GLY A 82 -34.13 3.78 -41.95
C GLY A 82 -34.34 4.82 -40.85
N VAL A 83 -35.57 4.95 -40.38
CA VAL A 83 -35.92 5.83 -39.26
C VAL A 83 -35.73 5.13 -37.93
N LEU A 84 -35.10 5.80 -36.97
CA LEU A 84 -34.86 5.31 -35.61
C LEU A 84 -36.10 5.48 -34.74
N SER A 85 -36.29 4.62 -33.77
CA SER A 85 -37.33 4.80 -32.75
C SER A 85 -36.88 5.79 -31.67
N LEU A 86 -37.82 6.33 -30.89
CA LEU A 86 -37.51 7.22 -29.76
C LEU A 86 -36.60 6.52 -28.73
N GLY A 87 -36.81 5.24 -28.43
CA GLY A 87 -35.95 4.46 -27.53
C GLY A 87 -34.51 4.36 -28.03
N GLU A 88 -34.29 4.19 -29.33
CA GLU A 88 -32.95 4.15 -29.92
C GLU A 88 -32.27 5.52 -29.90
N LEU A 89 -33.01 6.60 -30.17
CA LEU A 89 -32.49 7.97 -30.02
C LEU A 89 -32.13 8.30 -28.58
N ILE A 90 -32.86 7.79 -27.58
CA ILE A 90 -32.52 7.91 -26.18
C ILE A 90 -31.20 7.22 -25.90
N GLN A 91 -30.92 6.05 -26.48
CA GLN A 91 -29.62 5.37 -26.29
C GLN A 91 -28.48 6.21 -26.92
N ILE A 92 -28.68 6.81 -28.08
CA ILE A 92 -27.71 7.72 -28.71
C ILE A 92 -27.50 8.97 -27.82
N ARG A 93 -28.58 9.57 -27.30
CA ARG A 93 -28.49 10.68 -26.35
C ARG A 93 -27.65 10.30 -25.10
N ARG A 94 -27.89 9.14 -24.54
CA ARG A 94 -27.09 8.62 -23.37
C ARG A 94 -25.63 8.44 -23.74
N LEU A 95 -25.33 7.92 -24.94
CA LEU A 95 -23.96 7.80 -25.42
C LEU A 95 -23.28 9.17 -25.53
N LEU A 96 -23.97 10.16 -26.14
CA LEU A 96 -23.42 11.52 -26.27
C LEU A 96 -23.19 12.18 -24.91
N ALA A 97 -24.11 12.00 -23.95
CA ALA A 97 -23.95 12.48 -22.58
C ALA A 97 -22.74 11.84 -21.89
N GLN A 98 -22.62 10.51 -21.98
CA GLN A 98 -21.48 9.77 -21.45
C GLN A 98 -20.15 10.21 -22.06
N THR A 99 -20.14 10.39 -23.39
CA THR A 99 -18.96 10.86 -24.12
C THR A 99 -18.53 12.25 -23.64
N TYR A 100 -19.49 13.17 -23.48
CA TYR A 100 -19.21 14.51 -22.96
C TYR A 100 -18.67 14.48 -21.52
N GLU A 101 -19.28 13.69 -20.64
CA GLU A 101 -18.85 13.58 -19.24
C GLU A 101 -17.45 12.96 -19.11
N LEU A 102 -17.16 11.89 -19.85
CA LEU A 102 -15.84 11.26 -19.84
C LEU A 102 -14.75 12.19 -20.40
N HIS A 103 -15.05 12.89 -21.51
CA HIS A 103 -14.14 13.88 -22.09
C HIS A 103 -13.87 15.01 -21.09
N HIS A 104 -14.92 15.56 -20.48
CA HIS A 104 -14.77 16.64 -19.50
C HIS A 104 -14.05 16.19 -18.23
N TRP A 105 -14.33 14.97 -17.73
CA TRP A 105 -13.60 14.38 -16.61
C TRP A 105 -12.11 14.23 -16.91
N TYR A 106 -11.78 13.75 -18.11
CA TYR A 106 -10.39 13.59 -18.53
C TYR A 106 -9.66 14.94 -18.71
N GLU A 107 -10.38 15.98 -19.16
CA GLU A 107 -9.81 17.33 -19.24
C GLU A 107 -9.37 17.89 -17.89
N GLN A 108 -10.00 17.47 -16.79
CA GLN A 108 -9.65 17.87 -15.43
C GLN A 108 -8.45 17.09 -14.89
N CYS A 109 -8.03 16.01 -15.53
CA CYS A 109 -6.85 15.26 -15.15
C CYS A 109 -5.58 16.01 -15.56
N GLU A 110 -4.67 16.23 -14.57
CA GLU A 110 -3.39 16.91 -14.83
C GLU A 110 -2.42 16.03 -15.62
N ASN A 111 -2.41 14.73 -15.33
CA ASN A 111 -1.58 13.76 -16.04
C ASN A 111 -2.37 13.13 -17.20
N LYS A 112 -2.04 13.56 -18.41
CA LYS A 112 -2.67 13.05 -19.66
C LYS A 112 -1.77 12.09 -20.44
N ASP A 113 -0.56 11.82 -19.95
CA ASP A 113 0.37 10.89 -20.59
C ASP A 113 0.19 9.49 -20.01
N THR A 114 -0.88 8.83 -20.42
CA THR A 114 -1.22 7.47 -20.01
C THR A 114 -1.45 6.57 -21.21
N SER A 115 -1.31 5.28 -21.04
CA SER A 115 -1.61 4.31 -22.10
C SER A 115 -3.11 4.26 -22.47
N LEU A 116 -3.99 4.93 -21.70
CA LEU A 116 -5.43 5.08 -21.96
C LEU A 116 -5.76 6.35 -22.74
N SER A 117 -4.81 7.28 -22.92
CA SER A 117 -5.03 8.60 -23.56
C SER A 117 -5.70 8.50 -24.92
N TYR A 118 -5.25 7.52 -25.74
CA TYR A 118 -5.83 7.30 -27.07
C TYR A 118 -7.34 7.01 -27.05
N LEU A 119 -7.87 6.35 -26.00
CA LEU A 119 -9.30 6.09 -25.86
C LEU A 119 -10.08 7.37 -25.56
N PHE A 120 -9.51 8.26 -24.77
CA PHE A 120 -10.13 9.57 -24.51
C PHE A 120 -10.05 10.49 -25.71
N GLU A 121 -8.99 10.40 -26.51
CA GLU A 121 -8.86 11.14 -27.79
C GLU A 121 -9.84 10.63 -28.86
N MET A 122 -10.28 9.38 -28.79
CA MET A 122 -11.32 8.82 -29.66
C MET A 122 -12.74 9.25 -29.27
N LEU A 123 -12.92 10.05 -28.24
CA LEU A 123 -14.22 10.58 -27.83
C LEU A 123 -14.51 11.87 -28.56
N TYR A 124 -15.60 11.89 -29.30
CA TYR A 124 -16.10 13.05 -30.06
C TYR A 124 -17.41 13.58 -29.43
N PRO A 125 -17.33 14.49 -28.44
CA PRO A 125 -18.51 15.02 -27.78
C PRO A 125 -19.28 15.94 -28.74
N ASN A 126 -20.59 15.74 -28.87
CA ASN A 126 -21.49 16.66 -29.59
C ASN A 126 -22.60 17.13 -28.64
N LYS A 127 -22.32 18.22 -27.93
CA LYS A 127 -23.25 18.81 -26.97
C LYS A 127 -24.49 19.37 -27.65
N PHE A 128 -24.38 19.83 -28.91
CA PHE A 128 -25.51 20.40 -29.67
C PHE A 128 -26.58 19.35 -29.96
N LEU A 129 -26.20 18.22 -30.56
CA LEU A 129 -27.13 17.12 -30.81
C LEU A 129 -27.66 16.51 -29.51
N GLN A 130 -26.83 16.37 -28.49
CA GLN A 130 -27.25 15.90 -27.16
C GLN A 130 -28.38 16.76 -26.60
N GLN A 131 -28.22 18.09 -26.58
CA GLN A 131 -29.21 19.03 -26.04
C GLN A 131 -30.50 19.04 -26.84
N ARG A 132 -30.39 18.97 -28.19
CA ARG A 132 -31.57 18.86 -29.04
C ARG A 132 -32.40 17.61 -28.77
N LEU A 133 -31.73 16.44 -28.66
CA LEU A 133 -32.38 15.19 -28.30
C LEU A 133 -32.96 15.24 -26.87
N GLU A 134 -32.30 15.89 -25.93
CA GLU A 134 -32.75 16.03 -24.54
C GLU A 134 -33.99 16.92 -24.44
N THR A 135 -34.02 18.00 -25.22
CA THR A 135 -35.19 18.92 -25.27
C THR A 135 -36.38 18.31 -26.02
N ALA A 136 -36.09 17.53 -27.09
CA ALA A 136 -37.13 16.99 -27.96
C ALA A 136 -37.77 15.70 -27.42
N ILE A 137 -37.06 14.85 -26.69
CA ILE A 137 -37.54 13.50 -26.31
C ILE A 137 -37.76 13.43 -24.78
N ILE A 138 -39.02 13.21 -24.36
CA ILE A 138 -39.41 13.02 -22.97
C ILE A 138 -39.13 11.57 -22.56
N ASP A 139 -39.70 10.60 -23.27
CA ASP A 139 -39.58 9.17 -23.02
C ASP A 139 -39.63 8.38 -24.36
N ASP A 140 -39.62 7.05 -24.27
CA ASP A 140 -39.60 6.15 -25.43
C ASP A 140 -40.89 6.16 -26.27
N THR A 141 -41.93 6.86 -25.82
CA THR A 141 -43.25 6.95 -26.47
C THR A 141 -43.61 8.36 -26.85
N LYS A 142 -42.96 9.40 -26.28
CA LYS A 142 -43.46 10.77 -26.39
C LYS A 142 -42.34 11.80 -26.66
N LEU A 143 -42.61 12.65 -27.70
CA LEU A 143 -41.85 13.88 -27.92
C LEU A 143 -42.41 15.04 -27.08
N SER A 144 -41.48 15.93 -26.67
CA SER A 144 -41.82 17.20 -26.02
C SER A 144 -42.54 18.14 -27.01
N ASP A 145 -43.33 19.06 -26.47
CA ASP A 145 -43.90 20.18 -27.24
C ASP A 145 -42.78 21.10 -27.76
N ASP A 146 -41.62 21.09 -27.11
CA ASP A 146 -40.45 21.88 -27.49
C ASP A 146 -39.59 21.21 -28.58
N ALA A 147 -39.99 20.03 -29.08
CA ALA A 147 -39.29 19.35 -30.16
C ALA A 147 -39.32 20.15 -31.49
N SER A 148 -40.44 20.83 -31.78
CA SER A 148 -40.52 21.82 -32.86
C SER A 148 -41.61 22.86 -32.58
N ALA A 149 -41.47 24.04 -33.19
CA ALA A 149 -42.51 25.10 -33.12
C ALA A 149 -43.83 24.63 -33.74
N GLU A 150 -43.76 23.82 -34.81
CA GLU A 150 -44.92 23.26 -35.52
C GLU A 150 -45.67 22.27 -34.63
N LEU A 151 -44.96 21.30 -33.99
CA LEU A 151 -45.58 20.32 -33.07
C LEU A 151 -46.29 21.01 -31.91
N ARG A 152 -45.66 22.04 -31.34
CA ARG A 152 -46.26 22.87 -30.27
C ARG A 152 -47.52 23.54 -30.75
N SER A 153 -47.50 24.16 -31.94
CA SER A 153 -48.66 24.82 -32.56
C SER A 153 -49.82 23.84 -32.78
N ILE A 154 -49.57 22.67 -33.35
CA ILE A 154 -50.55 21.62 -33.59
C ILE A 154 -51.19 21.16 -32.29
N ARG A 155 -50.40 20.83 -31.24
CA ARG A 155 -50.92 20.39 -29.94
C ARG A 155 -51.73 21.47 -29.23
N GLN A 156 -51.32 22.74 -29.35
CA GLN A 156 -52.13 23.86 -28.83
C GLN A 156 -53.47 23.98 -29.55
N LYS A 157 -53.48 23.81 -30.89
CA LYS A 157 -54.74 23.81 -31.68
C LYS A 157 -55.65 22.65 -31.25
N ILE A 158 -55.14 21.43 -31.12
CA ILE A 158 -55.87 20.26 -30.63
C ILE A 158 -56.50 20.54 -29.25
N THR A 159 -55.68 21.06 -28.29
CA THR A 159 -56.15 21.41 -26.97
C THR A 159 -57.25 22.46 -26.98
N ARG A 160 -57.09 23.54 -27.77
CA ARG A 160 -58.11 24.60 -27.93
C ARG A 160 -59.40 24.08 -28.52
N SER A 161 -59.34 23.26 -29.58
CA SER A 161 -60.52 22.65 -30.20
C SER A 161 -61.20 21.68 -29.20
N GLY A 162 -60.47 20.89 -28.46
CA GLY A 162 -60.99 20.01 -27.40
C GLY A 162 -61.72 20.77 -26.28
N LEU A 163 -61.17 21.91 -25.83
CA LEU A 163 -61.81 22.77 -24.84
C LEU A 163 -63.10 23.37 -25.38
N LYS A 164 -63.13 23.88 -26.63
CA LYS A 164 -64.30 24.43 -27.29
C LYS A 164 -65.44 23.40 -27.47
N ILE A 165 -65.06 22.14 -27.84
CA ILE A 165 -66.02 21.03 -27.87
C ILE A 165 -66.60 20.75 -26.49
N ARG A 166 -65.77 20.64 -25.45
CA ARG A 166 -66.23 20.39 -24.08
C ARG A 166 -67.16 21.49 -23.60
N GLU A 167 -66.83 22.75 -23.79
CA GLU A 167 -67.71 23.89 -23.46
C GLU A 167 -69.06 23.79 -24.13
N THR A 168 -69.07 23.45 -25.46
CA THR A 168 -70.34 23.29 -26.25
C THR A 168 -71.12 22.09 -25.69
N LEU A 169 -70.53 20.96 -25.49
CA LEU A 169 -71.23 19.78 -24.98
C LEU A 169 -71.71 19.97 -23.52
N ASP A 170 -70.88 20.63 -22.64
CA ASP A 170 -71.27 20.97 -21.28
C ASP A 170 -72.54 21.87 -21.23
N LYS A 171 -72.62 22.84 -22.16
CA LYS A 171 -73.87 23.65 -22.32
C LYS A 171 -75.01 22.76 -22.68
N MET A 172 -74.88 21.82 -23.57
CA MET A 172 -75.92 20.86 -23.96
C MET A 172 -76.35 19.93 -22.79
N ILE A 173 -75.40 19.39 -22.02
CA ILE A 173 -75.66 18.52 -20.87
C ILE A 173 -76.41 19.26 -19.76
N LYS A 174 -76.05 20.53 -19.54
CA LYS A 174 -76.74 21.39 -18.52
C LYS A 174 -78.10 21.93 -19.00
N SER A 175 -78.48 21.81 -20.27
CA SER A 175 -79.78 22.23 -20.75
C SER A 175 -80.89 21.30 -20.32
N PRO A 176 -81.91 21.75 -19.65
CA PRO A 176 -83.02 20.90 -19.18
C PRO A 176 -83.77 20.19 -20.36
N SER A 177 -83.71 20.71 -21.52
CA SER A 177 -84.29 20.12 -22.77
C SER A 177 -83.54 18.90 -23.24
N THR A 178 -82.22 18.87 -23.11
CA THR A 178 -81.36 17.79 -23.61
C THR A 178 -81.09 16.77 -22.52
N GLN A 179 -80.97 17.17 -21.25
CA GLN A 179 -80.63 16.31 -20.06
C GLN A 179 -81.57 15.10 -19.98
N LYS A 180 -82.83 15.20 -20.22
CA LYS A 180 -83.84 14.11 -20.20
C LYS A 180 -83.56 12.98 -21.18
N TYR A 181 -82.87 13.31 -22.32
CA TYR A 181 -82.50 12.36 -23.40
C TYR A 181 -81.23 11.61 -23.13
N LEU A 182 -80.38 12.14 -22.20
CA LEU A 182 -79.04 11.52 -21.84
C LEU A 182 -79.24 10.34 -20.88
N GLN A 183 -78.42 9.28 -21.08
CA GLN A 183 -78.29 8.17 -20.13
C GLN A 183 -77.52 8.64 -18.88
N GLU A 184 -76.47 9.41 -19.12
CA GLU A 184 -75.64 10.04 -18.08
C GLU A 184 -75.32 11.47 -18.55
N SER A 185 -75.23 12.42 -17.59
CA SER A 185 -74.93 13.82 -17.89
C SER A 185 -73.42 14.07 -17.94
N ILE A 186 -72.71 13.32 -18.80
CA ILE A 186 -71.24 13.40 -18.97
C ILE A 186 -70.84 13.53 -20.45
N VAL A 187 -69.70 14.12 -20.71
CA VAL A 187 -69.01 14.07 -22.03
C VAL A 187 -68.07 12.89 -22.01
N THR A 188 -68.13 12.04 -22.99
CA THR A 188 -67.26 10.90 -23.15
C THR A 188 -66.55 10.91 -24.49
N MET A 189 -65.52 10.05 -24.67
CA MET A 189 -64.86 9.86 -25.96
C MET A 189 -65.15 8.44 -26.47
N ARG A 190 -65.42 8.37 -27.81
CA ARG A 190 -65.47 7.11 -28.57
C ARG A 190 -64.74 7.30 -29.89
N ASP A 191 -63.86 6.38 -30.25
CA ASP A 191 -63.04 6.44 -31.44
C ASP A 191 -62.31 7.79 -31.63
N GLY A 192 -61.83 8.38 -30.52
CA GLY A 192 -61.17 9.68 -30.55
C GLY A 192 -62.08 10.89 -30.71
N ARG A 193 -63.40 10.73 -30.65
CA ARG A 193 -64.39 11.79 -30.82
C ARG A 193 -65.12 12.06 -29.49
N PHE A 194 -65.39 13.33 -29.24
CA PHE A 194 -66.23 13.75 -28.14
C PHE A 194 -67.71 13.48 -28.42
N VAL A 195 -68.37 12.70 -27.63
CA VAL A 195 -69.78 12.24 -27.81
C VAL A 195 -70.54 12.36 -26.52
N LEU A 196 -71.90 12.34 -26.67
CA LEU A 196 -72.87 12.30 -25.55
C LEU A 196 -73.51 10.92 -25.48
N PRO A 197 -73.60 10.31 -24.30
CA PRO A 197 -74.37 9.05 -24.08
C PRO A 197 -75.87 9.32 -24.05
N VAL A 198 -76.60 9.00 -25.15
CA VAL A 198 -78.06 9.23 -25.35
C VAL A 198 -78.76 7.88 -25.18
N LYS A 199 -79.90 7.87 -24.55
CA LYS A 199 -80.78 6.69 -24.42
C LYS A 199 -81.32 6.35 -25.85
N THR A 200 -81.30 5.06 -26.20
CA THR A 200 -81.66 4.57 -27.50
C THR A 200 -83.04 5.02 -27.98
N GLU A 201 -84.01 5.14 -27.01
CA GLU A 201 -85.36 5.62 -27.25
C GLU A 201 -85.46 7.10 -27.76
N PHE A 202 -84.42 7.90 -27.43
CA PHE A 202 -84.38 9.34 -27.81
C PHE A 202 -83.38 9.65 -28.94
N LYS A 203 -82.98 8.65 -29.72
CA LYS A 203 -82.07 8.80 -30.87
C LYS A 203 -82.45 9.98 -31.79
N GLY A 204 -83.71 10.18 -32.07
CA GLY A 204 -84.18 11.26 -32.97
C GLY A 204 -84.20 12.64 -32.31
N ASN A 205 -84.05 12.76 -31.02
CA ASN A 205 -84.17 14.06 -30.32
C ASN A 205 -82.79 14.76 -30.15
N VAL A 206 -81.66 14.04 -30.34
CA VAL A 206 -80.34 14.64 -30.41
C VAL A 206 -79.78 14.53 -31.83
N SER A 207 -79.79 15.65 -32.56
CA SER A 207 -79.22 15.70 -33.92
C SER A 207 -77.74 15.46 -33.91
N GLY A 208 -77.29 14.36 -34.52
CA GLY A 208 -75.86 14.01 -34.54
C GLY A 208 -75.57 12.64 -35.15
N LEU A 209 -74.28 12.29 -35.22
CA LEU A 209 -73.81 11.02 -35.74
C LEU A 209 -73.62 10.01 -34.59
N VAL A 210 -74.12 8.77 -34.78
CA VAL A 210 -73.90 7.67 -33.86
C VAL A 210 -72.59 7.02 -34.16
N HIS A 211 -71.67 7.03 -33.19
CA HIS A 211 -70.34 6.45 -33.40
C HIS A 211 -70.22 5.07 -32.71
N ASP A 212 -70.94 4.85 -31.57
CA ASP A 212 -70.84 3.61 -30.88
C ASP A 212 -72.18 3.31 -30.18
N THR A 213 -72.40 2.05 -29.79
CA THR A 213 -73.57 1.61 -29.05
C THR A 213 -73.07 0.77 -27.85
N SER A 214 -73.66 0.96 -26.67
CA SER A 214 -73.31 0.20 -25.49
C SER A 214 -73.57 -1.30 -25.68
N ALA A 215 -72.86 -2.18 -24.99
CA ALA A 215 -72.98 -3.63 -25.12
C ALA A 215 -74.41 -4.15 -24.87
N THR A 216 -75.20 -3.42 -24.09
CA THR A 216 -76.59 -3.72 -23.82
C THR A 216 -77.58 -3.14 -24.85
N GLY A 217 -77.13 -2.32 -25.79
CA GLY A 217 -77.93 -1.63 -26.75
C GLY A 217 -78.77 -0.48 -26.20
N SER A 218 -78.70 -0.17 -24.92
CA SER A 218 -79.53 0.85 -24.22
C SER A 218 -79.01 2.27 -24.34
N THR A 219 -77.74 2.47 -24.77
CA THR A 219 -77.08 3.79 -24.89
C THR A 219 -76.42 3.91 -26.26
N LEU A 220 -76.72 5.00 -26.91
CA LEU A 220 -76.04 5.42 -28.17
C LEU A 220 -75.05 6.54 -27.85
N PHE A 221 -73.84 6.42 -28.33
CA PHE A 221 -72.85 7.48 -28.27
C PHE A 221 -72.94 8.38 -29.47
N ILE A 222 -73.60 9.51 -29.27
CA ILE A 222 -73.93 10.44 -30.36
C ILE A 222 -72.96 11.62 -30.31
N GLU A 223 -72.36 11.90 -31.49
CA GLU A 223 -71.62 13.14 -31.74
C GLU A 223 -72.65 14.20 -32.22
N PRO A 224 -72.92 15.23 -31.44
CA PRO A 224 -73.84 16.27 -31.84
C PRO A 224 -73.32 17.03 -33.09
N MET A 225 -74.24 17.41 -34.04
CA MET A 225 -73.81 18.14 -35.21
C MET A 225 -73.08 19.43 -34.94
N SER A 226 -73.29 20.08 -33.80
CA SER A 226 -72.61 21.33 -33.40
C SER A 226 -71.14 21.14 -33.11
N VAL A 227 -70.66 19.90 -32.96
CA VAL A 227 -69.25 19.61 -32.67
C VAL A 227 -68.55 18.67 -33.65
N VAL A 228 -69.25 18.20 -34.67
CA VAL A 228 -68.79 17.33 -35.79
C VAL A 228 -67.59 17.95 -36.51
N GLU A 229 -67.71 19.21 -36.93
CA GLU A 229 -66.63 19.91 -37.62
C GLU A 229 -65.38 20.03 -36.75
N ALA A 230 -65.52 20.42 -35.45
CA ALA A 230 -64.40 20.55 -34.49
C ALA A 230 -63.77 19.21 -34.18
N ASN A 231 -64.51 18.08 -34.05
CA ASN A 231 -63.96 16.74 -33.91
C ASN A 231 -63.22 16.29 -35.20
N ASN A 232 -63.72 16.66 -36.41
CA ASN A 232 -62.98 16.40 -37.68
C ASN A 232 -61.68 17.20 -37.74
N ASP A 233 -61.69 18.48 -37.30
CA ASP A 233 -60.48 19.30 -37.19
C ASP A 233 -59.44 18.66 -36.27
N ILE A 234 -59.88 18.15 -35.08
CA ILE A 234 -58.97 17.45 -34.16
C ILE A 234 -58.34 16.23 -34.84
N ARG A 235 -59.10 15.45 -35.59
CA ARG A 235 -58.59 14.25 -36.28
C ARG A 235 -57.60 14.62 -37.40
N ILE A 236 -57.83 15.69 -38.15
CA ILE A 236 -56.85 16.20 -39.09
C ILE A 236 -55.59 16.67 -38.42
N LEU A 237 -55.73 17.42 -37.29
CA LEU A 237 -54.60 17.89 -36.48
C LEU A 237 -53.80 16.72 -35.86
N GLN A 238 -54.46 15.66 -35.43
CA GLN A 238 -53.79 14.44 -34.95
C GLN A 238 -52.99 13.75 -36.06
N GLY A 239 -53.53 13.70 -37.28
CA GLY A 239 -52.78 13.27 -38.47
C GLY A 239 -51.52 14.10 -38.69
N GLN A 240 -51.67 15.43 -38.68
CA GLN A 240 -50.55 16.38 -38.80
C GLN A 240 -49.55 16.24 -37.67
N GLU A 241 -50.03 15.96 -36.45
CA GLU A 241 -49.14 15.67 -35.29
C GLU A 241 -48.29 14.44 -35.57
N GLN A 242 -48.87 13.36 -36.08
CA GLN A 242 -48.13 12.15 -36.42
C GLN A 242 -47.12 12.39 -37.55
N ASP A 243 -47.51 13.11 -38.60
CA ASP A 243 -46.63 13.46 -39.71
C ASP A 243 -45.44 14.29 -39.24
N GLU A 244 -45.70 15.29 -38.36
CA GLU A 244 -44.61 16.12 -37.77
C GLU A 244 -43.72 15.34 -36.84
N ILE A 245 -44.26 14.43 -36.00
CA ILE A 245 -43.48 13.50 -35.18
C ILE A 245 -42.54 12.66 -36.04
N HIS A 246 -43.08 12.08 -37.12
CA HIS A 246 -42.27 11.30 -38.07
C HIS A 246 -41.16 12.13 -38.71
N ARG A 247 -41.47 13.37 -39.12
CA ARG A 247 -40.49 14.30 -39.71
C ARG A 247 -39.35 14.58 -38.74
N ILE A 248 -39.66 14.90 -37.46
CA ILE A 248 -38.68 15.20 -36.43
C ILE A 248 -37.78 13.99 -36.19
N ILE A 249 -38.35 12.79 -36.04
CA ILE A 249 -37.62 11.57 -35.83
C ILE A 249 -36.73 11.22 -37.02
N ALA A 250 -37.21 11.41 -38.24
CA ALA A 250 -36.44 11.22 -39.48
C ALA A 250 -35.25 12.20 -39.56
N GLU A 251 -35.46 13.48 -39.20
CA GLU A 251 -34.39 14.48 -39.13
C GLU A 251 -33.27 14.06 -38.13
N PHE A 252 -33.63 13.68 -36.89
CA PHE A 252 -32.67 13.17 -35.94
C PHE A 252 -31.96 11.89 -36.40
N SER A 253 -32.70 11.00 -37.10
CA SER A 253 -32.11 9.78 -37.65
C SER A 253 -31.06 10.08 -38.70
N MET A 254 -31.31 11.06 -39.58
CA MET A 254 -30.37 11.52 -40.60
C MET A 254 -29.13 12.19 -39.99
N GLU A 255 -29.30 13.06 -38.98
CA GLU A 255 -28.16 13.64 -38.25
C GLU A 255 -27.31 12.58 -37.59
N CYS A 256 -27.92 11.55 -36.97
CA CYS A 256 -27.20 10.43 -36.40
C CYS A 256 -26.45 9.60 -37.46
N ALA A 257 -27.03 9.46 -38.67
CA ALA A 257 -26.39 8.77 -39.79
C ALA A 257 -25.15 9.53 -40.32
N GLU A 258 -25.24 10.85 -40.42
CA GLU A 258 -24.10 11.72 -40.79
C GLU A 258 -22.93 11.63 -39.80
N MET A 259 -23.22 11.39 -38.54
CA MET A 259 -22.25 11.23 -37.47
C MET A 259 -21.85 9.77 -37.20
N LYS A 260 -22.14 8.84 -38.08
CA LYS A 260 -21.95 7.40 -37.92
C LYS A 260 -20.60 7.04 -37.34
N ASP A 261 -19.51 7.46 -37.98
CA ASP A 261 -18.15 7.05 -37.59
C ASP A 261 -17.79 7.57 -36.19
N GLN A 262 -18.19 8.79 -35.86
CA GLN A 262 -17.99 9.41 -34.55
C GLN A 262 -18.80 8.69 -33.46
N LEU A 263 -20.05 8.37 -33.69
CA LEU A 263 -20.91 7.68 -32.75
C LEU A 263 -20.43 6.22 -32.49
N ILE A 264 -19.96 5.52 -33.52
CA ILE A 264 -19.38 4.19 -33.40
C ILE A 264 -18.05 4.26 -32.64
N SER A 265 -17.19 5.23 -32.94
CA SER A 265 -15.93 5.48 -32.20
C SER A 265 -16.24 5.75 -30.75
N ASN A 266 -17.16 6.66 -30.44
CA ASN A 266 -17.57 6.95 -29.06
C ASN A 266 -18.02 5.69 -28.32
N TYR A 267 -18.89 4.88 -28.96
CA TYR A 267 -19.40 3.67 -28.32
C TYR A 267 -18.30 2.64 -28.02
N ASN A 268 -17.35 2.47 -28.93
CA ASN A 268 -16.22 1.57 -28.74
C ASN A 268 -15.29 2.09 -27.64
N ALA A 269 -14.92 3.37 -27.68
CA ALA A 269 -14.06 4.00 -26.67
C ALA A 269 -14.70 3.95 -25.27
N VAL A 270 -15.99 4.30 -25.15
CA VAL A 270 -16.74 4.21 -23.88
C VAL A 270 -16.78 2.77 -23.36
N THR A 271 -16.97 1.78 -24.24
CA THR A 271 -17.02 0.37 -23.87
C THR A 271 -15.67 -0.12 -23.35
N GLU A 272 -14.56 0.22 -24.03
CA GLU A 272 -13.21 -0.13 -23.59
C GLU A 272 -12.83 0.60 -22.30
N LEU A 273 -13.08 1.89 -22.19
CA LEU A 273 -12.85 2.63 -20.95
C LEU A 273 -13.61 2.01 -19.78
N ASN A 274 -14.89 1.66 -20.00
CA ASN A 274 -15.68 0.99 -18.97
C ASN A 274 -15.03 -0.33 -18.51
N LEU A 275 -14.42 -1.10 -19.42
CA LEU A 275 -13.72 -2.34 -19.06
C LEU A 275 -12.49 -2.07 -18.19
N TYR A 276 -11.63 -1.09 -18.56
CA TYR A 276 -10.44 -0.78 -17.77
C TYR A 276 -10.79 -0.19 -16.40
N PHE A 277 -11.78 0.69 -16.34
CA PHE A 277 -12.26 1.21 -15.05
C PHE A 277 -12.97 0.14 -14.21
N ALA A 278 -13.67 -0.82 -14.83
CA ALA A 278 -14.24 -1.97 -14.13
C ALA A 278 -13.12 -2.88 -13.55
N LYS A 279 -12.04 -3.15 -14.32
CA LYS A 279 -10.85 -3.87 -13.82
C LYS A 279 -10.20 -3.11 -12.66
N ALA A 280 -10.07 -1.80 -12.76
CA ALA A 280 -9.53 -0.93 -11.71
C ALA A 280 -10.40 -0.95 -10.44
N ASN A 281 -11.72 -0.85 -10.57
CA ASN A 281 -12.67 -0.94 -9.45
C ASN A 281 -12.60 -2.30 -8.74
N LEU A 282 -12.53 -3.39 -9.51
CA LEU A 282 -12.32 -4.72 -8.95
C LEU A 282 -11.01 -4.80 -8.19
N GLY A 283 -9.92 -4.26 -8.77
CA GLY A 283 -8.61 -4.16 -8.12
C GLY A 283 -8.66 -3.37 -6.81
N ALA A 284 -9.33 -2.23 -6.80
CA ALA A 284 -9.51 -1.41 -5.60
C ALA A 284 -10.26 -2.17 -4.48
N LYS A 285 -11.36 -2.86 -4.81
CA LYS A 285 -12.13 -3.68 -3.87
C LYS A 285 -11.31 -4.81 -3.25
N MET A 286 -10.42 -5.42 -4.02
CA MET A 286 -9.51 -6.48 -3.59
C MET A 286 -8.25 -5.94 -2.90
N ARG A 287 -8.03 -4.62 -2.88
CA ARG A 287 -6.76 -3.98 -2.50
C ARG A 287 -5.60 -4.60 -3.28
N ALA A 288 -5.80 -4.72 -4.57
CA ALA A 288 -4.87 -5.29 -5.51
C ALA A 288 -3.86 -4.24 -5.98
N MET A 289 -2.72 -4.73 -6.48
CA MET A 289 -1.66 -3.90 -7.01
C MET A 289 -1.08 -4.49 -8.30
N LEU A 290 -0.31 -3.69 -9.00
CA LEU A 290 0.45 -4.10 -10.18
C LEU A 290 1.67 -4.91 -9.74
N PRO A 291 1.79 -6.21 -10.07
CA PRO A 291 3.02 -6.95 -9.85
C PRO A 291 4.10 -6.58 -10.87
N GLU A 292 5.36 -6.84 -10.55
CA GLU A 292 6.41 -6.91 -11.56
C GLU A 292 6.15 -8.13 -12.46
N ILE A 293 6.07 -7.92 -13.78
CA ILE A 293 5.71 -8.98 -14.73
C ILE A 293 6.95 -9.38 -15.53
N SER A 294 7.24 -10.67 -15.56
CA SER A 294 8.40 -11.26 -16.28
C SER A 294 8.00 -12.52 -17.04
N ASN A 295 8.94 -13.17 -17.69
CA ASN A 295 8.77 -14.49 -18.33
C ASN A 295 9.93 -15.44 -18.00
N ASP A 296 10.57 -15.25 -16.86
CA ASP A 296 11.73 -16.02 -16.40
C ASP A 296 11.40 -17.14 -15.44
N GLY A 297 10.13 -17.48 -15.28
CA GLY A 297 9.67 -18.52 -14.38
C GLY A 297 9.62 -18.12 -12.90
N VAL A 298 9.96 -16.87 -12.54
CA VAL A 298 9.99 -16.41 -11.15
C VAL A 298 8.62 -15.91 -10.69
N ILE A 299 8.13 -16.45 -9.59
CA ILE A 299 6.94 -15.94 -8.87
C ILE A 299 7.35 -15.59 -7.45
N VAL A 300 7.14 -14.33 -7.05
CA VAL A 300 7.29 -13.84 -5.69
C VAL A 300 6.01 -13.13 -5.29
N LEU A 301 5.32 -13.64 -4.29
CA LEU A 301 4.07 -13.08 -3.80
C LEU A 301 4.23 -12.65 -2.35
N ASN A 302 4.14 -11.36 -2.10
CA ASN A 302 4.25 -10.77 -0.76
C ASN A 302 2.85 -10.53 -0.20
N LYS A 303 2.53 -11.14 0.95
CA LYS A 303 1.23 -11.00 1.64
C LYS A 303 0.05 -11.19 0.67
N ALA A 304 0.16 -12.17 -0.23
CA ALA A 304 -0.88 -12.48 -1.20
C ALA A 304 -2.11 -13.05 -0.52
N ARG A 305 -3.28 -12.66 -0.99
CA ARG A 305 -4.58 -13.09 -0.47
C ARG A 305 -5.38 -13.77 -1.56
N HIS A 306 -6.08 -14.84 -1.21
CA HIS A 306 -6.99 -15.47 -2.16
C HIS A 306 -8.21 -14.57 -2.39
N PRO A 307 -8.48 -14.13 -3.64
CA PRO A 307 -9.48 -13.10 -3.93
C PRO A 307 -10.93 -13.50 -3.63
N LEU A 308 -11.22 -14.81 -3.59
CA LEU A 308 -12.57 -15.34 -3.33
C LEU A 308 -12.85 -15.62 -1.84
N ILE A 309 -11.86 -15.45 -0.96
CA ILE A 309 -12.05 -15.58 0.50
C ILE A 309 -12.37 -14.20 1.09
N ASP A 310 -13.27 -14.17 2.08
CA ASP A 310 -13.63 -12.95 2.79
C ASP A 310 -12.37 -12.18 3.25
N PRO A 311 -12.21 -10.91 2.90
CA PRO A 311 -11.05 -10.10 3.30
C PRO A 311 -10.77 -10.03 4.80
N LYS A 312 -11.78 -10.30 5.64
CA LYS A 312 -11.64 -10.34 7.11
C LYS A 312 -11.12 -11.68 7.63
N LYS A 313 -11.25 -12.74 6.83
CA LYS A 313 -10.90 -14.12 7.23
C LYS A 313 -9.64 -14.61 6.51
N VAL A 314 -9.32 -14.06 5.34
CA VAL A 314 -8.17 -14.48 4.55
C VAL A 314 -6.87 -14.20 5.28
N VAL A 315 -6.02 -15.23 5.39
CA VAL A 315 -4.66 -15.09 5.92
C VAL A 315 -3.72 -14.81 4.75
N PRO A 316 -2.95 -13.72 4.77
CA PRO A 316 -1.99 -13.43 3.71
C PRO A 316 -0.82 -14.42 3.74
N ILE A 317 -0.43 -14.90 2.56
CA ILE A 317 0.73 -15.80 2.39
C ILE A 317 1.90 -15.08 1.73
N ASN A 318 3.12 -15.47 2.09
CA ASN A 318 4.33 -15.16 1.33
C ASN A 318 4.73 -16.41 0.55
N PHE A 319 5.02 -16.25 -0.75
CA PHE A 319 5.35 -17.34 -1.63
C PHE A 319 6.49 -16.92 -2.57
N SER A 320 7.42 -17.81 -2.83
CA SER A 320 8.49 -17.60 -3.81
C SER A 320 8.84 -18.91 -4.50
N ILE A 321 9.16 -18.84 -5.79
CA ILE A 321 9.69 -19.94 -6.61
C ILE A 321 10.38 -19.38 -7.85
N GLY A 322 11.32 -20.12 -8.43
CA GLY A 322 11.99 -19.78 -9.69
C GLY A 322 13.31 -19.03 -9.54
N THR A 323 13.77 -18.76 -8.30
CA THR A 323 15.11 -18.18 -8.02
C THR A 323 16.11 -19.25 -7.60
N ASP A 324 15.92 -19.79 -6.40
CA ASP A 324 16.82 -20.79 -5.81
C ASP A 324 16.37 -22.21 -6.11
N TYR A 325 15.12 -22.41 -6.44
CA TYR A 325 14.48 -23.67 -6.76
C TYR A 325 13.31 -23.49 -7.72
N HIS A 326 13.02 -24.48 -8.55
CA HIS A 326 11.91 -24.50 -9.52
C HIS A 326 10.82 -25.49 -9.15
N SER A 327 11.01 -26.29 -8.12
CA SER A 327 10.02 -27.23 -7.61
C SER A 327 9.77 -27.02 -6.13
N LEU A 328 8.50 -26.85 -5.73
CA LEU A 328 8.09 -26.65 -4.34
C LEU A 328 7.13 -27.76 -3.91
N ILE A 329 7.48 -28.48 -2.84
CA ILE A 329 6.65 -29.53 -2.24
C ILE A 329 6.03 -29.03 -0.95
N ILE A 330 4.71 -28.78 -0.95
CA ILE A 330 3.97 -28.29 0.20
C ILE A 330 3.41 -29.45 1.00
N THR A 331 3.78 -29.53 2.27
CA THR A 331 3.41 -30.63 3.18
C THR A 331 2.56 -30.11 4.36
N GLY A 332 1.94 -31.02 5.10
CA GLY A 332 1.09 -30.69 6.25
C GLY A 332 -0.31 -31.31 6.20
N PRO A 333 -1.17 -31.07 7.20
CA PRO A 333 -2.52 -31.62 7.24
C PRO A 333 -3.40 -31.03 6.12
N ASN A 334 -4.43 -31.78 5.66
CA ASN A 334 -5.34 -31.30 4.62
C ASN A 334 -6.11 -30.03 5.03
N THR A 335 -6.43 -29.92 6.30
CA THR A 335 -7.08 -28.73 6.88
C THR A 335 -6.18 -27.50 6.93
N GLY A 336 -4.86 -27.64 6.71
CA GLY A 336 -3.86 -26.57 6.80
C GLY A 336 -3.91 -25.52 5.69
N GLY A 337 -4.69 -25.73 4.63
CA GLY A 337 -4.84 -24.77 3.52
C GLY A 337 -3.89 -25.00 2.33
N LYS A 338 -3.28 -26.17 2.18
CA LYS A 338 -2.38 -26.54 1.05
C LYS A 338 -3.01 -26.23 -0.32
N THR A 339 -4.22 -26.74 -0.56
CA THR A 339 -5.00 -26.52 -1.79
C THR A 339 -5.29 -25.03 -2.01
N VAL A 340 -5.54 -24.28 -0.94
CA VAL A 340 -5.77 -22.83 -1.04
C VAL A 340 -4.51 -22.09 -1.49
N VAL A 341 -3.32 -22.50 -1.03
CA VAL A 341 -2.04 -21.95 -1.49
C VAL A 341 -1.85 -22.22 -2.99
N LEU A 342 -2.03 -23.46 -3.44
CA LEU A 342 -1.96 -23.81 -4.87
C LEU A 342 -2.93 -22.96 -5.71
N LYS A 343 -4.21 -22.92 -5.30
CA LYS A 343 -5.22 -22.09 -5.98
C LYS A 343 -4.84 -20.61 -5.98
N THR A 344 -4.29 -20.08 -4.88
CA THR A 344 -3.86 -18.68 -4.81
C THR A 344 -2.77 -18.40 -5.84
N VAL A 345 -1.71 -19.20 -5.88
CA VAL A 345 -0.60 -19.02 -6.83
C VAL A 345 -1.10 -19.09 -8.27
N GLY A 346 -1.85 -20.14 -8.62
CA GLY A 346 -2.39 -20.33 -9.96
C GLY A 346 -3.35 -19.22 -10.38
N LEU A 347 -4.30 -18.88 -9.52
CA LEU A 347 -5.31 -17.84 -9.80
C LEU A 347 -4.70 -16.45 -9.97
N LEU A 348 -3.76 -16.06 -9.10
CA LEU A 348 -3.10 -14.75 -9.22
C LEU A 348 -2.22 -14.68 -10.48
N THR A 349 -1.59 -15.79 -10.87
CA THR A 349 -0.87 -15.89 -12.15
C THR A 349 -1.83 -15.70 -13.33
N LEU A 350 -2.96 -16.42 -13.37
CA LEU A 350 -3.97 -16.25 -14.42
C LEU A 350 -4.59 -14.85 -14.43
N MET A 351 -4.86 -14.24 -13.27
CA MET A 351 -5.34 -12.86 -13.17
C MET A 351 -4.36 -11.88 -13.81
N THR A 352 -3.07 -12.01 -13.53
CA THR A 352 -2.02 -11.20 -14.16
C THR A 352 -2.03 -11.39 -15.68
N MET A 353 -2.09 -12.65 -16.16
CA MET A 353 -2.14 -12.98 -17.59
C MET A 353 -3.43 -12.47 -18.28
N CYS A 354 -4.50 -12.21 -17.52
CA CYS A 354 -5.73 -11.54 -18.00
C CYS A 354 -5.68 -10.01 -17.97
N GLY A 355 -4.55 -9.40 -17.60
CA GLY A 355 -4.43 -7.95 -17.46
C GLY A 355 -5.19 -7.40 -16.24
N LEU A 356 -5.30 -8.19 -15.17
CA LEU A 356 -5.89 -7.80 -13.89
C LEU A 356 -4.80 -7.55 -12.86
N LEU A 357 -5.08 -6.68 -11.89
CA LEU A 357 -4.25 -6.47 -10.71
C LEU A 357 -4.46 -7.62 -9.71
N ILE A 358 -3.46 -7.90 -8.87
CA ILE A 358 -3.50 -9.00 -7.90
C ILE A 358 -3.55 -8.51 -6.46
N PRO A 359 -4.31 -9.16 -5.56
CA PRO A 359 -4.37 -8.83 -4.13
C PRO A 359 -3.13 -9.29 -3.36
N ALA A 360 -2.00 -8.64 -3.63
CA ALA A 360 -0.70 -8.86 -3.00
C ALA A 360 -0.10 -7.53 -2.51
N SER A 361 1.03 -7.56 -1.80
CA SER A 361 1.77 -6.37 -1.39
C SER A 361 2.89 -6.03 -2.37
N ASP A 362 3.42 -4.82 -2.23
CA ASP A 362 4.51 -4.28 -3.05
C ASP A 362 5.74 -5.20 -3.11
N GLY A 363 6.46 -5.18 -4.23
CA GLY A 363 7.56 -6.09 -4.50
C GLY A 363 7.11 -7.51 -4.90
N SER A 364 5.83 -7.73 -5.19
CA SER A 364 5.37 -9.00 -5.78
C SER A 364 5.72 -9.06 -7.26
N ARG A 365 6.14 -10.25 -7.71
CA ARG A 365 6.55 -10.54 -9.09
C ARG A 365 5.82 -11.78 -9.59
N VAL A 366 5.36 -11.75 -10.83
CA VAL A 366 4.65 -12.85 -11.47
C VAL A 366 5.23 -13.09 -12.85
N SER A 367 5.57 -14.35 -13.13
CA SER A 367 5.98 -14.77 -14.48
C SER A 367 4.77 -15.09 -15.34
N VAL A 368 4.86 -14.75 -16.61
CA VAL A 368 3.92 -15.15 -17.66
C VAL A 368 4.34 -16.51 -18.18
N TYR A 369 3.40 -17.44 -18.22
CA TYR A 369 3.63 -18.81 -18.67
C TYR A 369 2.91 -19.09 -19.99
N LYS A 370 3.46 -19.97 -20.79
CA LYS A 370 2.81 -20.48 -21.99
C LYS A 370 1.65 -21.41 -21.63
N ASN A 371 1.85 -22.26 -20.63
CA ASN A 371 0.84 -23.18 -20.11
C ASN A 371 0.75 -23.08 -18.58
N VAL A 372 -0.47 -23.09 -18.05
CA VAL A 372 -0.76 -23.29 -16.64
C VAL A 372 -1.55 -24.59 -16.52
N LEU A 373 -0.88 -25.64 -16.06
CA LEU A 373 -1.37 -26.99 -16.03
C LEU A 373 -1.73 -27.39 -14.59
N VAL A 374 -2.94 -27.90 -14.39
CA VAL A 374 -3.51 -27.97 -13.03
C VAL A 374 -4.18 -29.33 -12.82
N ASP A 375 -3.82 -30.00 -11.73
CA ASP A 375 -4.60 -31.11 -11.17
C ASP A 375 -4.98 -30.77 -9.73
N ILE A 376 -6.09 -30.07 -9.55
CA ILE A 376 -6.66 -29.62 -8.27
C ILE A 376 -8.14 -29.98 -8.25
N GLY A 377 -8.62 -30.54 -7.16
CA GLY A 377 -10.05 -30.72 -6.88
C GLY A 377 -10.44 -32.11 -6.41
N ASP A 378 -11.32 -32.16 -5.43
CA ASP A 378 -12.03 -33.34 -4.94
C ASP A 378 -13.06 -33.79 -5.98
N GLN A 379 -12.90 -34.98 -6.52
CA GLN A 379 -13.92 -35.59 -7.31
C GLN A 379 -14.89 -36.41 -6.45
N GLN A 380 -15.81 -35.75 -5.80
CA GLN A 380 -17.05 -36.33 -5.30
C GLN A 380 -18.17 -36.29 -6.35
N SER A 381 -17.86 -36.21 -7.63
CA SER A 381 -18.87 -36.36 -8.67
C SER A 381 -19.13 -37.88 -8.89
N ILE A 382 -20.28 -38.31 -8.43
CA ILE A 382 -20.83 -39.68 -8.57
C ILE A 382 -21.01 -40.10 -10.06
N GLU A 383 -20.80 -39.18 -11.00
CA GLU A 383 -21.09 -39.38 -12.42
C GLU A 383 -20.00 -40.12 -13.21
N ASN A 384 -18.78 -40.28 -12.70
CA ASN A 384 -17.71 -41.01 -13.38
C ASN A 384 -17.31 -42.25 -12.58
N ASN A 385 -17.62 -43.41 -13.08
CA ASN A 385 -17.29 -44.74 -12.54
C ASN A 385 -15.77 -45.09 -12.50
N LEU A 386 -14.87 -44.11 -12.68
CA LEU A 386 -13.42 -44.26 -12.54
C LEU A 386 -13.02 -44.05 -11.09
N SER A 387 -12.12 -44.90 -10.55
CA SER A 387 -11.57 -44.65 -9.21
C SER A 387 -10.88 -43.27 -9.20
N THR A 388 -10.91 -42.59 -8.08
CA THR A 388 -10.26 -41.25 -7.87
C THR A 388 -8.81 -41.27 -8.37
N PHE A 389 -8.06 -42.30 -8.10
CA PHE A 389 -6.68 -42.49 -8.57
C PHE A 389 -6.56 -42.50 -10.11
N SER A 390 -7.41 -43.28 -10.81
CA SER A 390 -7.33 -43.34 -12.29
C SER A 390 -7.62 -41.99 -12.96
N SER A 391 -8.52 -41.23 -12.39
CA SER A 391 -8.84 -39.87 -12.92
C SER A 391 -7.72 -38.86 -12.71
N HIS A 392 -7.05 -38.85 -11.53
CA HIS A 392 -5.84 -38.08 -11.28
C HIS A 392 -4.72 -38.47 -12.24
N ILE A 393 -4.41 -39.74 -12.38
CA ILE A 393 -3.34 -40.24 -13.29
C ILE A 393 -3.64 -39.88 -14.75
N SER A 394 -4.89 -39.93 -15.20
CA SER A 394 -5.25 -39.48 -16.54
C SER A 394 -4.97 -38.00 -16.79
N ARG A 395 -5.26 -37.15 -15.78
CA ARG A 395 -4.93 -35.71 -15.86
C ARG A 395 -3.43 -35.46 -15.80
N VAL A 396 -2.73 -36.15 -14.88
CA VAL A 396 -1.25 -36.07 -14.81
C VAL A 396 -0.61 -36.46 -16.12
N LYS A 397 -1.15 -37.51 -16.79
CA LYS A 397 -0.69 -37.89 -18.14
C LYS A 397 -0.81 -36.72 -19.13
N THR A 398 -1.98 -36.06 -19.18
CA THR A 398 -2.18 -34.89 -20.07
C THR A 398 -1.19 -33.77 -19.72
N ILE A 399 -0.98 -33.54 -18.43
CA ILE A 399 0.00 -32.55 -17.96
C ILE A 399 1.42 -32.90 -18.43
N LEU A 400 1.83 -34.17 -18.31
CA LEU A 400 3.14 -34.64 -18.76
C LEU A 400 3.33 -34.56 -20.28
N ASP A 401 2.25 -34.71 -21.06
CA ASP A 401 2.27 -34.58 -22.51
C ASP A 401 2.37 -33.10 -22.97
N GLU A 402 1.88 -32.11 -22.18
CA GLU A 402 1.83 -30.68 -22.51
C GLU A 402 2.90 -29.82 -21.80
N ALA A 403 3.54 -30.33 -20.75
CA ALA A 403 4.51 -29.60 -19.96
C ALA A 403 5.82 -29.34 -20.71
N ASP A 404 6.28 -28.10 -20.65
CA ASP A 404 7.57 -27.62 -21.16
C ASP A 404 8.23 -26.64 -20.18
N SER A 405 9.38 -26.09 -20.54
CA SER A 405 10.13 -25.14 -19.68
C SER A 405 9.41 -23.81 -19.43
N GLU A 406 8.36 -23.49 -20.19
CA GLU A 406 7.55 -22.28 -20.04
C GLU A 406 6.20 -22.59 -19.36
N SER A 407 6.11 -23.72 -18.67
CA SER A 407 4.87 -24.21 -18.02
C SER A 407 4.93 -24.03 -16.51
N LEU A 408 3.79 -23.62 -15.92
CA LEU A 408 3.52 -23.71 -14.48
C LEU A 408 2.64 -24.94 -14.22
N VAL A 409 3.13 -25.87 -13.42
CA VAL A 409 2.44 -27.10 -13.06
C VAL A 409 2.01 -27.08 -11.61
N LEU A 410 0.72 -27.28 -11.35
CA LEU A 410 0.12 -27.27 -10.02
C LEU A 410 -0.57 -28.61 -9.75
N LEU A 411 -0.01 -29.41 -8.83
CA LEU A 411 -0.52 -30.76 -8.52
C LEU A 411 -0.96 -30.85 -7.06
N ASP A 412 -2.23 -31.15 -6.80
CA ASP A 412 -2.75 -31.34 -5.44
C ASP A 412 -2.79 -32.84 -5.09
N GLU A 413 -2.34 -33.18 -3.89
CA GLU A 413 -2.31 -34.53 -3.32
C GLU A 413 -1.69 -35.60 -4.26
N LEU A 414 -0.55 -35.28 -4.89
CA LEU A 414 0.12 -36.13 -5.85
C LEU A 414 0.42 -37.51 -5.26
N GLY A 415 -0.03 -38.55 -5.97
CA GLY A 415 0.15 -39.94 -5.60
C GLY A 415 -0.92 -40.49 -4.67
N SER A 416 -1.93 -39.73 -4.25
CA SER A 416 -3.02 -40.17 -3.37
C SER A 416 -3.94 -41.19 -4.06
N GLY A 417 -4.65 -42.01 -3.28
CA GLY A 417 -5.67 -42.93 -3.77
C GLY A 417 -5.19 -44.33 -4.16
N THR A 418 -3.92 -44.67 -3.92
CA THR A 418 -3.34 -46.01 -4.10
C THR A 418 -2.51 -46.45 -2.88
N ASP A 419 -1.80 -47.56 -2.98
CA ASP A 419 -0.86 -47.99 -1.94
C ASP A 419 0.15 -46.86 -1.63
N PRO A 420 0.39 -46.52 -0.38
CA PRO A 420 1.24 -45.39 -0.02
C PRO A 420 2.66 -45.48 -0.57
N VAL A 421 3.26 -46.68 -0.62
CA VAL A 421 4.64 -46.87 -1.10
C VAL A 421 4.69 -46.71 -2.63
N GLU A 422 3.74 -47.33 -3.36
CA GLU A 422 3.64 -47.16 -4.81
C GLU A 422 3.29 -45.72 -5.19
N GLY A 423 2.37 -45.06 -4.45
CA GLY A 423 1.96 -43.72 -4.68
C GLY A 423 3.10 -42.72 -4.49
N ALA A 424 3.87 -42.86 -3.42
CA ALA A 424 5.06 -42.02 -3.16
C ALA A 424 6.15 -42.22 -4.24
N ALA A 425 6.46 -43.47 -4.62
CA ALA A 425 7.45 -43.73 -5.66
C ALA A 425 7.02 -43.17 -7.03
N LEU A 426 5.74 -43.29 -7.40
CA LEU A 426 5.19 -42.70 -8.61
C LEU A 426 5.23 -41.20 -8.58
N ALA A 427 4.90 -40.57 -7.44
CA ALA A 427 4.96 -39.12 -7.26
C ALA A 427 6.37 -38.58 -7.46
N VAL A 428 7.39 -39.22 -6.87
CA VAL A 428 8.81 -38.84 -7.09
C VAL A 428 9.15 -38.95 -8.58
N ALA A 429 8.78 -40.00 -9.27
CA ALA A 429 9.07 -40.16 -10.69
C ALA A 429 8.39 -39.11 -11.57
N ILE A 430 7.16 -38.70 -11.24
CA ILE A 430 6.43 -37.63 -11.93
C ILE A 430 7.12 -36.27 -11.69
N ILE A 431 7.50 -35.96 -10.47
CA ILE A 431 8.22 -34.72 -10.13
C ILE A 431 9.54 -34.66 -10.92
N GLU A 432 10.33 -35.73 -10.92
CA GLU A 432 11.59 -35.79 -11.68
C GLU A 432 11.36 -35.59 -13.19
N ARG A 433 10.29 -36.15 -13.73
CA ARG A 433 9.98 -35.98 -15.16
C ARG A 433 9.64 -34.53 -15.48
N ILE A 434 8.87 -33.86 -14.62
CA ILE A 434 8.52 -32.41 -14.79
C ILE A 434 9.77 -31.53 -14.63
N ARG A 435 10.67 -31.85 -13.69
CA ARG A 435 11.96 -31.18 -13.53
C ARG A 435 12.83 -31.28 -14.78
N ILE A 436 12.90 -32.45 -15.38
CA ILE A 436 13.65 -32.65 -16.65
C ILE A 436 13.11 -31.74 -17.76
N PHE A 437 11.80 -31.48 -17.80
CA PHE A 437 11.22 -30.54 -18.75
C PHE A 437 11.57 -29.06 -18.45
N GLY A 438 12.07 -28.75 -17.23
CA GLY A 438 12.39 -27.39 -16.79
C GLY A 438 11.17 -26.59 -16.38
N ALA A 439 10.02 -27.25 -16.16
CA ALA A 439 8.79 -26.56 -15.76
C ALA A 439 8.85 -26.11 -14.30
N THR A 440 8.17 -24.99 -13.98
CA THR A 440 7.94 -24.57 -12.60
C THR A 440 6.86 -25.44 -11.97
N LEU A 441 7.18 -26.14 -10.86
CA LEU A 441 6.29 -27.09 -10.21
C LEU A 441 5.93 -26.68 -8.79
N VAL A 442 4.64 -26.65 -8.46
CA VAL A 442 4.16 -26.61 -7.07
C VAL A 442 3.26 -27.82 -6.83
N THR A 443 3.59 -28.63 -5.86
CA THR A 443 2.80 -29.82 -5.54
C THR A 443 2.52 -29.92 -4.04
N THR A 444 1.38 -30.53 -3.69
CA THR A 444 1.06 -30.83 -2.30
C THR A 444 1.11 -32.34 -2.09
N THR A 445 1.48 -32.74 -0.88
CA THR A 445 1.50 -34.14 -0.50
C THR A 445 1.41 -34.33 1.02
N HIS A 446 1.10 -35.51 1.45
CA HIS A 446 1.19 -35.96 2.83
C HIS A 446 2.23 -37.08 3.02
N TYR A 447 2.90 -37.55 1.92
CA TYR A 447 3.93 -38.58 1.98
C TYR A 447 5.24 -38.06 2.57
N GLN A 448 5.83 -38.90 3.43
CA GLN A 448 7.09 -38.57 4.10
C GLN A 448 8.28 -38.68 3.13
N GLU A 449 8.21 -39.61 2.19
CA GLU A 449 9.22 -39.88 1.16
C GLU A 449 9.46 -38.62 0.30
N LEU A 450 8.39 -37.88 -0.02
CA LEU A 450 8.53 -36.64 -0.79
C LEU A 450 9.17 -35.50 0.03
N LYS A 451 8.97 -35.51 1.36
CA LYS A 451 9.68 -34.54 2.25
C LYS A 451 11.19 -34.80 2.24
N MET A 452 11.57 -36.09 2.31
CA MET A 452 12.99 -36.49 2.25
C MET A 452 13.58 -36.19 0.88
N TYR A 453 12.85 -36.55 -0.18
CA TYR A 453 13.26 -36.27 -1.55
C TYR A 453 13.57 -34.77 -1.77
N ALA A 454 12.76 -33.86 -1.24
CA ALA A 454 12.99 -32.43 -1.37
C ALA A 454 14.19 -31.93 -0.53
N ILE A 455 14.59 -32.63 0.54
CA ILE A 455 15.82 -32.29 1.31
C ILE A 455 17.06 -32.70 0.55
N ASP A 456 17.00 -33.88 -0.10
CA ASP A 456 18.16 -34.50 -0.72
C ASP A 456 18.40 -34.05 -2.17
N THR A 457 17.39 -33.40 -2.79
CA THR A 457 17.43 -33.08 -4.23
C THR A 457 17.62 -31.58 -4.45
N PRO A 458 18.71 -31.18 -5.12
CA PRO A 458 18.91 -29.77 -5.51
C PRO A 458 17.74 -29.27 -6.37
N ASP A 459 17.43 -27.98 -6.31
CA ASP A 459 16.37 -27.32 -7.08
C ASP A 459 14.93 -27.74 -6.67
N VAL A 460 14.79 -28.47 -5.56
CA VAL A 460 13.51 -28.83 -4.94
C VAL A 460 13.50 -28.31 -3.51
N GLU A 461 12.43 -27.60 -3.12
CA GLU A 461 12.32 -27.06 -1.79
C GLU A 461 11.06 -27.59 -1.07
N ASN A 462 11.17 -27.70 0.25
CA ASN A 462 10.03 -28.04 1.10
C ASN A 462 9.29 -26.77 1.52
N ALA A 463 7.98 -26.89 1.65
CA ALA A 463 7.16 -25.92 2.34
C ALA A 463 6.13 -26.62 3.22
N SER A 464 5.64 -25.90 4.22
CA SER A 464 4.59 -26.39 5.11
C SER A 464 3.54 -25.35 5.40
N CYS A 465 2.30 -25.79 5.59
CA CYS A 465 1.25 -24.97 6.16
C CYS A 465 1.31 -25.07 7.69
N GLU A 466 1.50 -23.94 8.35
CA GLU A 466 1.62 -23.86 9.81
C GLU A 466 0.33 -24.29 10.50
N PHE A 467 0.47 -25.10 11.55
CA PHE A 467 -0.64 -25.58 12.37
C PHE A 467 -0.36 -25.31 13.84
N ASP A 468 -1.27 -24.62 14.51
CA ASP A 468 -1.14 -24.35 15.95
C ASP A 468 -1.64 -25.56 16.76
N VAL A 469 -0.70 -26.24 17.38
CA VAL A 469 -0.96 -27.43 18.21
C VAL A 469 -1.70 -27.06 19.51
N GLN A 470 -1.57 -25.81 20.00
CA GLN A 470 -2.24 -25.40 21.24
C GLN A 470 -3.73 -25.11 21.04
N THR A 471 -4.05 -24.42 19.94
CA THR A 471 -5.42 -24.07 19.60
C THR A 471 -6.13 -25.12 18.73
N LEU A 472 -5.37 -26.07 18.15
CA LEU A 472 -5.81 -27.07 17.16
C LEU A 472 -6.44 -26.46 15.91
N HIS A 473 -6.05 -25.25 15.59
CA HIS A 473 -6.51 -24.57 14.38
C HIS A 473 -5.36 -24.34 13.40
N PRO A 474 -5.62 -24.46 12.10
CA PRO A 474 -4.65 -24.04 11.10
C PRO A 474 -4.44 -22.53 11.17
N THR A 475 -3.19 -22.07 11.12
CA THR A 475 -2.88 -20.65 11.00
C THR A 475 -2.95 -20.16 9.56
N TYR A 476 -3.01 -21.09 8.58
CA TYR A 476 -2.98 -20.85 7.14
C TYR A 476 -1.74 -20.12 6.62
N ARG A 477 -0.69 -20.00 7.45
CA ARG A 477 0.57 -19.41 7.03
C ARG A 477 1.42 -20.45 6.30
N LEU A 478 1.97 -20.04 5.15
CA LEU A 478 2.93 -20.86 4.41
C LEU A 478 4.35 -20.59 4.93
N ILE A 479 5.09 -21.65 5.17
CA ILE A 479 6.47 -21.66 5.60
C ILE A 479 7.28 -22.38 4.54
N ILE A 480 8.17 -21.67 3.86
CA ILE A 480 9.09 -22.25 2.87
C ILE A 480 10.42 -22.58 3.56
N GLY A 481 11.11 -23.61 3.10
CA GLY A 481 12.38 -24.10 3.65
C GLY A 481 12.24 -25.07 4.84
N SER A 482 10.99 -25.49 5.16
CA SER A 482 10.79 -26.46 6.26
C SER A 482 9.63 -27.42 5.93
N PRO A 483 9.84 -28.74 6.01
CA PRO A 483 8.75 -29.70 5.85
C PRO A 483 7.80 -29.62 7.05
N GLY A 484 6.52 -29.90 6.82
CA GLY A 484 5.48 -29.92 7.85
C GLY A 484 5.57 -31.14 8.75
N LYS A 485 5.25 -30.97 10.03
CA LYS A 485 5.09 -32.08 10.99
C LYS A 485 3.77 -32.82 10.79
N SER A 486 3.79 -34.06 11.17
CA SER A 486 2.59 -34.88 11.35
C SER A 486 2.06 -34.66 12.77
N ASN A 487 0.99 -33.88 12.91
CA ASN A 487 0.40 -33.58 14.23
C ASN A 487 -0.75 -34.53 14.59
N ALA A 488 -0.86 -35.70 13.94
CA ALA A 488 -1.98 -36.64 14.12
C ALA A 488 -2.15 -37.06 15.58
N PHE A 489 -1.07 -37.37 16.29
CA PHE A 489 -1.13 -37.82 17.68
C PHE A 489 -1.56 -36.69 18.63
N ALA A 490 -1.01 -35.51 18.47
CA ALA A 490 -1.39 -34.34 19.26
C ALA A 490 -2.87 -33.95 19.05
N ILE A 491 -3.33 -34.02 17.81
CA ILE A 491 -4.75 -33.80 17.44
C ILE A 491 -5.62 -34.89 18.09
N SER A 492 -5.24 -36.17 17.99
CA SER A 492 -5.98 -37.30 18.57
C SER A 492 -6.08 -37.21 20.08
N GLU A 493 -5.00 -36.84 20.76
CA GLU A 493 -5.00 -36.63 22.23
C GLU A 493 -5.96 -35.51 22.64
N SER A 494 -5.97 -34.45 21.90
CA SER A 494 -6.84 -33.28 22.19
C SER A 494 -8.33 -33.55 21.89
N LEU A 495 -8.61 -34.43 20.92
CA LEU A 495 -9.97 -34.91 20.64
C LEU A 495 -10.45 -35.97 21.64
N GLY A 496 -9.63 -36.36 22.62
CA GLY A 496 -9.99 -37.21 23.74
C GLY A 496 -9.69 -38.71 23.52
N ILE A 497 -8.84 -39.07 22.55
CA ILE A 497 -8.33 -40.45 22.44
C ILE A 497 -7.41 -40.72 23.64
N ASP A 498 -7.58 -41.93 24.24
CA ASP A 498 -6.83 -42.35 25.42
C ASP A 498 -5.31 -42.28 25.16
N LYS A 499 -4.56 -41.74 26.14
CA LYS A 499 -3.12 -41.60 26.05
C LYS A 499 -2.38 -42.93 25.87
N ASP A 500 -2.94 -44.00 26.40
CA ASP A 500 -2.33 -45.33 26.27
C ASP A 500 -2.44 -45.87 24.84
N ILE A 501 -3.55 -45.54 24.13
CA ILE A 501 -3.72 -45.86 22.70
C ILE A 501 -2.68 -45.09 21.87
N ILE A 502 -2.53 -43.80 22.16
CA ILE A 502 -1.57 -42.91 21.45
C ILE A 502 -0.13 -43.39 21.67
N LYS A 503 0.26 -43.71 22.91
CA LYS A 503 1.58 -44.25 23.22
C LYS A 503 1.85 -45.58 22.53
N TYR A 504 0.84 -46.43 22.46
CA TYR A 504 0.97 -47.69 21.72
C TYR A 504 1.16 -47.44 20.22
N ALA A 505 0.35 -46.51 19.63
CA ALA A 505 0.51 -46.13 18.22
C ALA A 505 1.91 -45.52 17.94
N GLU A 506 2.42 -44.64 18.83
CA GLU A 506 3.80 -44.11 18.75
C GLU A 506 4.86 -45.20 18.80
N SER A 507 4.60 -46.31 19.54
CA SER A 507 5.55 -47.43 19.63
C SER A 507 5.63 -48.24 18.32
N LEU A 508 4.61 -48.21 17.48
CA LEU A 508 4.55 -48.88 16.20
C LEU A 508 5.28 -48.14 15.05
N ILE A 509 5.66 -46.86 15.27
CA ILE A 509 6.42 -46.08 14.28
C ILE A 509 7.87 -46.59 14.23
N SER A 510 8.41 -46.73 13.01
CA SER A 510 9.80 -47.13 12.80
C SER A 510 10.81 -46.15 13.40
N GLU A 511 12.00 -46.63 13.82
CA GLU A 511 13.06 -45.82 14.39
C GLU A 511 13.55 -44.70 13.43
N ASP A 512 13.56 -44.96 12.12
CA ASP A 512 14.01 -44.00 11.12
C ASP A 512 13.01 -42.85 10.97
N ASN A 513 11.73 -43.14 11.04
CA ASN A 513 10.67 -42.13 11.04
C ASN A 513 10.73 -41.23 12.30
N ARG A 514 11.04 -41.82 13.47
CA ARG A 514 11.22 -41.02 14.71
C ARG A 514 12.43 -40.11 14.65
N LYS A 515 13.56 -40.58 14.11
CA LYS A 515 14.77 -39.76 13.93
C LYS A 515 14.48 -38.58 13.01
N PHE A 516 13.77 -38.85 11.90
CA PHE A 516 13.39 -37.80 10.94
C PHE A 516 12.47 -36.74 11.56
N GLU A 517 11.42 -37.13 12.29
CA GLU A 517 10.55 -36.20 13.01
C GLU A 517 11.33 -35.35 14.04
N THR A 518 12.34 -35.94 14.71
CA THR A 518 13.21 -35.21 15.65
C THR A 518 14.06 -34.15 14.94
N ILE A 519 14.57 -34.45 13.74
CA ILE A 519 15.32 -33.49 12.92
C ILE A 519 14.41 -32.31 12.50
N ILE A 520 13.20 -32.62 12.02
CA ILE A 520 12.20 -31.58 11.68
C ILE A 520 11.89 -30.69 12.88
N ASP A 521 11.73 -31.27 14.09
CA ASP A 521 11.50 -30.54 15.32
C ASP A 521 12.62 -29.53 15.64
N ASN A 522 13.85 -29.96 15.49
CA ASN A 522 15.01 -29.12 15.72
C ASN A 522 15.11 -27.99 14.67
N LEU A 523 14.87 -28.30 13.41
CA LEU A 523 14.84 -27.30 12.33
C LEU A 523 13.76 -26.25 12.57
N GLU A 524 12.55 -26.68 12.95
CA GLU A 524 11.43 -25.75 13.19
C GLU A 524 11.69 -24.85 14.40
N ARG A 525 12.22 -25.40 15.50
CA ARG A 525 12.62 -24.61 16.68
C ARG A 525 13.70 -23.57 16.35
N THR A 526 14.71 -23.98 15.58
CA THR A 526 15.79 -23.09 15.14
C THR A 526 15.24 -21.98 14.25
N ARG A 527 14.34 -22.33 13.33
CA ARG A 527 13.67 -21.36 12.44
C ARG A 527 12.84 -20.34 13.22
N ILE A 528 11.99 -20.80 14.14
CA ILE A 528 11.14 -19.90 14.97
C ILE A 528 12.05 -18.94 15.76
N GLN A 529 13.15 -19.42 16.29
CA GLN A 529 14.11 -18.59 17.02
C GLN A 529 14.78 -17.55 16.11
N LEU A 530 15.08 -17.94 14.87
CA LEU A 530 15.68 -17.07 13.87
C LEU A 530 14.68 -16.00 13.36
N GLU A 531 13.42 -16.35 13.15
CA GLU A 531 12.35 -15.41 12.81
C GLU A 531 12.11 -14.40 13.92
N GLU A 532 12.08 -14.85 15.19
CA GLU A 532 11.92 -13.95 16.33
C GLU A 532 13.10 -12.98 16.44
N ASN A 533 14.33 -13.49 16.26
CA ASN A 533 15.53 -12.65 16.25
C ASN A 533 15.51 -11.64 15.10
N ASN A 534 15.09 -12.04 13.90
CA ASN A 534 14.97 -11.14 12.75
C ASN A 534 13.90 -10.07 13.00
N ARG A 535 12.74 -10.43 13.55
CA ARG A 535 11.69 -9.48 13.91
C ARG A 535 12.15 -8.46 14.93
N LEU A 536 12.92 -8.91 15.95
CA LEU A 536 13.52 -8.03 16.95
C LEU A 536 14.57 -7.10 16.31
N ALA A 537 15.39 -7.63 15.41
CA ALA A 537 16.40 -6.86 14.69
C ALA A 537 15.75 -5.76 13.80
N GLU A 538 14.68 -6.09 13.06
CA GLU A 538 13.92 -5.11 12.27
C GLU A 538 13.30 -4.03 13.16
N LYS A 539 12.70 -4.43 14.30
CA LYS A 539 12.16 -3.49 15.27
C LYS A 539 13.21 -2.52 15.78
N TYR A 540 14.37 -3.06 16.21
CA TYR A 540 15.47 -2.22 16.70
C TYR A 540 16.08 -1.34 15.60
N ARG A 541 16.09 -1.81 14.35
CA ARG A 541 16.51 -1.01 13.20
C ARG A 541 15.57 0.17 12.97
N ALA A 542 14.26 -0.07 12.96
CA ALA A 542 13.26 0.98 12.82
C ALA A 542 13.32 2.00 13.97
N GLU A 543 13.46 1.54 15.22
CA GLU A 543 13.63 2.41 16.39
C GLU A 543 14.93 3.24 16.29
N SER A 544 16.03 2.62 15.82
CA SER A 544 17.31 3.33 15.61
C SER A 544 17.22 4.39 14.52
N GLU A 545 16.51 4.11 13.41
CA GLU A 545 16.27 5.08 12.35
C GLU A 545 15.40 6.25 12.82
N ALA A 546 14.34 5.96 13.59
CA ALA A 546 13.49 6.99 14.17
C ALA A 546 14.25 7.90 15.14
N LEU A 547 15.07 7.31 16.05
CA LEU A 547 15.93 8.05 16.96
C LEU A 547 16.99 8.89 16.24
N ARG A 548 17.57 8.37 15.14
CA ARG A 548 18.54 9.14 14.32
C ARG A 548 17.87 10.34 13.67
N LYS A 549 16.65 10.20 13.18
CA LYS A 549 15.89 11.30 12.60
C LYS A 549 15.56 12.36 13.64
N GLU A 550 15.08 11.94 14.81
CA GLU A 550 14.79 12.85 15.92
C GLU A 550 16.05 13.60 16.39
N LEU A 551 17.18 12.88 16.51
CA LEU A 551 18.45 13.49 16.87
C LEU A 551 18.93 14.50 15.83
N ALA A 552 18.72 14.21 14.54
CA ALA A 552 19.05 15.15 13.47
C ALA A 552 18.21 16.44 13.56
N GLU A 553 16.90 16.32 13.79
CA GLU A 553 16.00 17.47 13.98
C GLU A 553 16.32 18.27 15.22
N GLN A 554 16.67 17.60 16.34
CA GLN A 554 17.10 18.30 17.57
C GLN A 554 18.43 19.03 17.35
N LYS A 555 19.35 18.41 16.61
CA LYS A 555 20.65 19.01 16.30
C LYS A 555 20.51 20.24 15.40
N GLU A 556 19.64 20.20 14.42
CA GLU A 556 19.32 21.35 13.55
C GLU A 556 18.72 22.50 14.36
N LYS A 557 17.70 22.24 15.17
CA LYS A 557 17.11 23.23 16.09
C LYS A 557 18.12 23.86 17.04
N PHE A 558 19.08 23.03 17.54
CA PHE A 558 20.13 23.52 18.42
C PHE A 558 21.11 24.45 17.68
N TYR A 559 21.47 24.14 16.43
CA TYR A 559 22.31 25.01 15.62
C TYR A 559 21.62 26.33 15.29
N ASP A 560 20.35 26.31 14.95
CA ASP A 560 19.55 27.52 14.69
C ASP A 560 19.44 28.42 15.93
N GLN A 561 19.18 27.84 17.10
CA GLN A 561 19.17 28.56 18.37
C GLN A 561 20.53 29.16 18.70
N LYS A 562 21.60 28.40 18.50
CA LYS A 562 22.97 28.86 18.73
C LYS A 562 23.32 30.01 17.80
N GLU A 563 22.94 29.96 16.54
CA GLU A 563 23.22 30.99 15.56
C GLU A 563 22.43 32.29 15.90
N ALA A 564 21.16 32.14 16.26
CA ALA A 564 20.34 33.26 16.72
C ALA A 564 20.91 33.95 17.98
N GLU A 565 21.40 33.17 18.97
CA GLU A 565 22.04 33.71 20.18
C GLU A 565 23.39 34.37 19.85
N LEU A 566 24.17 33.83 18.94
CA LEU A 566 25.41 34.46 18.47
C LEU A 566 25.16 35.77 17.74
N GLU A 567 24.13 35.80 16.91
CA GLU A 567 23.76 37.04 16.21
C GLU A 567 23.26 38.13 17.15
N LYS A 568 22.48 37.72 18.17
CA LYS A 568 22.06 38.64 19.25
C LYS A 568 23.25 39.20 20.01
N ALA A 569 24.17 38.33 20.42
CA ALA A 569 25.39 38.75 21.11
C ALA A 569 26.26 39.67 20.24
N ARG A 570 26.37 39.43 18.94
CA ARG A 570 27.06 40.33 17.99
C ARG A 570 26.38 41.70 17.89
N ARG A 571 25.07 41.77 17.84
CA ARG A 571 24.30 43.01 17.81
C ARG A 571 24.50 43.82 19.10
N GLU A 572 24.45 43.14 20.26
CA GLU A 572 24.70 43.80 21.56
C GLU A 572 26.14 44.31 21.65
N ALA A 573 27.13 43.51 21.24
CA ALA A 573 28.52 43.97 21.18
C ALA A 573 28.70 45.16 20.25
N GLN A 574 28.07 45.18 19.08
CA GLN A 574 28.12 46.34 18.16
C GLN A 574 27.49 47.58 18.75
N GLN A 575 26.39 47.44 19.50
CA GLN A 575 25.77 48.57 20.21
C GLN A 575 26.70 49.16 21.27
N ILE A 576 27.40 48.29 22.03
CA ILE A 576 28.38 48.73 23.02
C ILE A 576 29.53 49.48 22.36
N VAL A 577 30.10 48.96 21.27
CA VAL A 577 31.18 49.59 20.50
C VAL A 577 30.74 50.99 19.99
N ASN A 578 29.54 51.06 19.41
CA ASN A 578 29.01 52.32 18.89
C ASN A 578 28.74 53.34 20.00
N ARG A 579 28.33 52.90 21.19
CA ARG A 579 28.19 53.78 22.36
C ARG A 579 29.54 54.28 22.82
N VAL A 580 30.52 53.40 23.00
CA VAL A 580 31.89 53.77 23.38
C VAL A 580 32.50 54.76 22.40
N GLN A 581 32.29 54.59 21.12
CA GLN A 581 32.78 55.48 20.07
C GLN A 581 32.16 56.89 20.18
N ARG A 582 30.84 56.97 20.41
CA ARG A 582 30.14 58.25 20.61
C ARG A 582 30.60 58.98 21.89
N GLU A 583 30.75 58.27 23.01
CA GLU A 583 31.18 58.81 24.26
C GLU A 583 32.68 59.28 24.22
N SER A 584 33.52 58.50 23.53
CA SER A 584 34.90 58.86 23.26
C SER A 584 35.00 60.10 22.40
N GLN A 585 34.18 60.24 21.35
CA GLN A 585 34.14 61.43 20.50
C GLN A 585 33.71 62.68 21.29
N ALA A 586 32.65 62.53 22.12
CA ALA A 586 32.16 63.57 22.96
C ALA A 586 33.23 64.09 23.98
N LEU A 587 34.05 63.14 24.52
CA LEU A 587 35.17 63.46 25.39
C LEU A 587 36.29 64.24 24.65
N VAL A 588 36.61 63.86 23.43
CA VAL A 588 37.59 64.56 22.57
C VAL A 588 37.11 65.94 22.28
N ASP A 589 35.81 66.08 21.93
CA ASP A 589 35.22 67.45 21.68
C ASP A 589 35.20 68.28 22.94
N GLU A 590 34.98 67.72 24.14
CA GLU A 590 35.04 68.46 25.44
C GLU A 590 36.47 68.86 25.76
N LEU A 591 37.47 67.96 25.49
CA LEU A 591 38.91 68.30 25.62
C LEU A 591 39.36 69.41 24.66
N ASP A 592 38.88 69.35 23.41
CA ASP A 592 39.21 70.43 22.43
C ASP A 592 38.59 71.79 22.81
N LYS A 593 37.42 71.82 23.41
CA LYS A 593 36.80 73.03 24.00
C LYS A 593 37.61 73.52 25.16
N LEU A 594 38.01 72.63 26.08
CA LEU A 594 38.89 73.06 27.21
C LEU A 594 40.26 73.50 26.76
N ARG A 595 40.81 72.99 25.65
CA ARG A 595 42.08 73.42 25.08
C ARG A 595 42.03 74.89 24.50
N LYS A 596 40.84 75.25 23.95
CA LYS A 596 40.58 76.64 23.45
C LYS A 596 40.34 77.67 24.57
N GLU A 597 39.99 77.19 25.76
CA GLU A 597 39.73 78.06 26.97
C GLU A 597 40.96 78.16 27.87
N LYS A 598 42.20 77.96 27.37
CA LYS A 598 43.45 77.96 28.15
C LYS A 598 43.79 79.23 28.95
N GLU A 599 43.12 80.32 28.72
CA GLU A 599 43.32 81.59 29.38
C GLU A 599 42.33 81.91 30.53
N ASN A 600 41.49 80.97 30.96
CA ASN A 600 40.49 81.15 31.97
C ASN A 600 41.00 80.74 33.37
N PRO A 601 40.90 81.51 34.45
CA PRO A 601 41.46 81.26 35.78
C PRO A 601 40.91 80.00 36.44
N ASN A 602 39.79 79.45 35.96
CA ASN A 602 39.19 78.20 36.44
C ASN A 602 39.55 76.95 35.63
N PHE A 603 40.58 76.98 34.77
CA PHE A 603 41.00 75.89 33.91
C PHE A 603 41.40 74.66 34.70
N THR A 604 42.10 74.76 35.81
CA THR A 604 42.61 73.65 36.60
C THR A 604 41.47 72.85 37.23
N GLN A 605 40.40 73.53 37.70
CA GLN A 605 39.23 72.87 38.29
C GLN A 605 38.42 72.20 37.26
N LYS A 606 38.14 72.77 36.10
CA LYS A 606 37.43 72.14 34.96
C LYS A 606 38.18 70.97 34.40
N ALA A 607 39.49 70.99 34.34
CA ALA A 607 40.35 69.90 33.90
C ALA A 607 40.32 68.69 34.86
N ILE A 608 40.24 68.95 36.19
CA ILE A 608 40.10 67.97 37.24
C ILE A 608 38.71 67.28 37.15
N ASP A 609 37.64 68.09 36.97
CA ASP A 609 36.27 67.57 36.81
C ASP A 609 36.07 66.75 35.56
N ALA A 610 36.66 67.20 34.40
CA ALA A 610 36.68 66.36 33.15
C ALA A 610 37.41 65.02 33.33
N ARG A 611 38.53 64.98 34.05
CA ARG A 611 39.28 63.80 34.37
C ARG A 611 38.52 62.83 35.31
N HIS A 612 37.81 63.42 36.28
CA HIS A 612 36.90 62.63 37.15
C HIS A 612 35.73 62.07 36.40
N LYS A 613 35.10 62.83 35.49
CA LYS A 613 34.04 62.37 34.62
C LYS A 613 34.51 61.32 33.66
N GLN A 614 35.70 61.51 33.05
CA GLN A 614 36.34 60.45 32.22
C GLN A 614 36.50 59.12 32.97
N LYS A 615 37.04 59.17 34.22
CA LYS A 615 37.27 57.94 35.02
C LYS A 615 35.95 57.25 35.42
N SER A 616 34.91 58.05 35.74
CA SER A 616 33.58 57.45 36.07
C SER A 616 32.89 56.91 34.87
N THR A 617 32.98 57.53 33.68
CA THR A 617 32.41 57.01 32.42
C THR A 617 33.16 55.80 31.97
N MET A 618 34.48 55.74 32.07
CA MET A 618 35.30 54.58 31.74
C MET A 618 35.01 53.41 32.64
N ASN A 619 34.81 53.62 33.95
CA ASN A 619 34.42 52.54 34.87
C ASN A 619 33.01 52.00 34.58
N LYS A 620 32.07 52.87 34.18
CA LYS A 620 30.73 52.45 33.74
C LYS A 620 30.76 51.62 32.48
N LEU A 621 31.52 52.06 31.49
CA LEU A 621 31.72 51.32 30.22
C LEU A 621 32.42 49.96 30.45
N TYR A 622 33.39 49.90 31.36
CA TYR A 622 34.03 48.65 31.75
C TYR A 622 33.07 47.69 32.45
N SER A 623 32.18 48.17 33.30
CA SER A 623 31.18 47.35 33.96
C SER A 623 30.05 46.88 33.03
N GLU A 624 29.69 47.71 32.02
CA GLU A 624 28.70 47.31 30.99
C GLU A 624 29.29 46.40 29.93
N ALA A 625 30.61 46.49 29.61
CA ALA A 625 31.31 45.66 28.64
C ALA A 625 31.72 44.28 29.21
N ASN A 626 31.64 44.08 30.50
CA ASN A 626 31.97 42.84 31.17
C ASN A 626 30.72 42.19 31.76
N PRO A 627 29.96 41.42 30.95
CA PRO A 627 28.71 40.77 31.37
C PRO A 627 28.94 39.58 32.32
N VAL A 628 30.19 39.27 32.66
CA VAL A 628 30.50 38.32 33.73
C VAL A 628 30.18 39.00 35.05
N SER A 629 28.91 39.03 35.42
CA SER A 629 28.52 39.36 36.79
C SER A 629 29.29 38.42 37.72
N GLU A 630 29.97 39.02 38.70
CA GLU A 630 30.51 38.27 39.84
C GLU A 630 29.38 37.43 40.40
N SER A 631 29.32 36.17 40.03
CA SER A 631 28.48 35.19 40.70
C SER A 631 28.99 35.00 42.10
N ARG A 632 28.48 35.80 43.04
CA ARG A 632 28.69 35.58 44.43
C ARG A 632 28.18 34.24 44.79
N ASN A 633 29.03 33.45 45.50
CA ASN A 633 28.71 32.12 46.04
C ASN A 633 27.74 32.28 47.25
N GLU A 634 26.63 33.01 47.06
CA GLU A 634 25.66 33.26 48.10
C GLU A 634 24.91 31.99 48.44
N GLY A 635 25.22 31.42 49.58
CA GLY A 635 24.50 30.28 50.14
C GLY A 635 25.20 28.89 50.02
N TYR A 636 26.32 28.79 49.31
CA TYR A 636 27.05 27.50 49.29
C TYR A 636 27.97 27.39 50.48
N VAL A 637 27.70 26.35 51.36
CA VAL A 637 28.58 25.94 52.47
C VAL A 637 29.28 24.67 52.09
N LEU A 638 30.59 24.62 52.18
CA LEU A 638 31.38 23.43 51.90
C LEU A 638 30.92 22.29 52.83
N PRO A 639 30.52 21.11 52.30
CA PRO A 639 30.00 20.02 53.12
C PRO A 639 31.08 19.39 54.01
N ARG A 640 32.39 19.56 53.71
CA ARG A 640 33.54 19.14 54.47
C ARG A 640 34.77 19.97 54.11
N PRO A 641 35.83 19.95 54.97
CA PRO A 641 37.11 20.56 54.63
C PRO A 641 37.73 19.96 53.37
N LEU A 642 38.26 20.80 52.50
CA LEU A 642 38.89 20.39 51.22
C LEU A 642 40.20 19.66 51.47
N LYS A 643 40.43 18.55 50.78
CA LYS A 643 41.66 17.72 50.87
C LYS A 643 42.41 17.76 49.55
N LYS A 644 43.69 17.47 49.55
CA LYS A 644 44.51 17.28 48.36
C LYS A 644 43.90 16.21 47.46
N GLY A 645 43.67 16.54 46.20
CA GLY A 645 43.06 15.67 45.21
C GLY A 645 41.56 15.83 45.05
N ASP A 646 40.89 16.68 45.84
CA ASP A 646 39.47 16.96 45.65
C ASP A 646 39.21 17.69 44.32
N ASN A 647 38.16 17.27 43.60
CA ASN A 647 37.68 18.00 42.42
C ASN A 647 36.77 19.16 42.86
N VAL A 648 37.12 20.35 42.42
CA VAL A 648 36.37 21.58 42.74
C VAL A 648 35.99 22.33 41.48
N LEU A 649 34.88 23.05 41.55
CA LEU A 649 34.47 24.01 40.54
C LEU A 649 34.90 25.41 41.02
N ILE A 650 35.65 26.12 40.18
CA ILE A 650 36.03 27.53 40.42
C ILE A 650 34.87 28.34 39.93
N VAL A 651 34.11 28.95 40.84
CA VAL A 651 32.85 29.67 40.51
C VAL A 651 33.07 30.84 39.57
N ASP A 652 34.14 31.62 39.74
CA ASP A 652 34.45 32.78 38.94
C ASP A 652 34.71 32.47 37.45
N THR A 653 35.21 31.28 37.15
CA THR A 653 35.61 30.92 35.78
C THR A 653 34.83 29.70 35.24
N ASN A 654 33.95 29.14 36.04
CA ASN A 654 33.20 27.91 35.75
C ASN A 654 34.07 26.75 35.25
N ARG A 655 35.34 26.67 35.75
CA ARG A 655 36.28 25.62 35.37
C ARG A 655 36.46 24.63 36.50
N LYS A 656 36.59 23.37 36.15
CA LYS A 656 36.90 22.29 37.09
C LYS A 656 38.41 22.31 37.37
N GLY A 657 38.79 22.17 38.64
CA GLY A 657 40.18 22.06 39.08
C GLY A 657 40.33 21.00 40.15
N ILE A 658 41.59 20.63 40.39
CA ILE A 658 41.96 19.62 41.45
C ILE A 658 42.80 20.35 42.49
N ILE A 659 42.49 20.18 43.75
CA ILE A 659 43.24 20.76 44.86
C ILE A 659 44.62 20.12 44.96
N ILE A 660 45.66 20.94 44.87
CA ILE A 660 47.06 20.53 45.03
C ILE A 660 47.49 20.60 46.50
N THR A 661 47.14 21.72 47.18
CA THR A 661 47.41 21.92 48.61
C THR A 661 46.12 22.36 49.31
N PRO A 662 45.78 21.75 50.47
CA PRO A 662 44.62 22.18 51.24
C PRO A 662 44.75 23.64 51.69
N PRO A 663 43.64 24.28 52.13
CA PRO A 663 43.64 25.71 52.50
C PRO A 663 44.62 26.00 53.61
N ASP A 664 45.37 27.10 53.46
CA ASP A 664 46.24 27.67 54.51
C ASP A 664 45.42 28.47 55.56
N ASN A 665 46.08 28.93 56.61
CA ASN A 665 45.44 29.70 57.68
C ASN A 665 44.77 31.00 57.20
N SER A 666 45.04 31.46 55.98
CA SER A 666 44.40 32.59 55.32
C SER A 666 43.25 32.23 54.41
N GLY A 667 42.84 30.96 54.34
CA GLY A 667 41.74 30.44 53.48
C GLY A 667 42.09 30.29 51.99
N MET A 668 43.35 30.31 51.62
CA MET A 668 43.81 30.20 50.24
C MET A 668 44.34 28.81 49.95
N CYS A 669 43.97 28.23 48.78
CA CYS A 669 44.46 26.93 48.35
C CYS A 669 45.04 26.99 46.91
N PHE A 670 45.97 26.07 46.60
CA PHE A 670 46.46 25.92 45.22
C PHE A 670 45.64 24.87 44.49
N ILE A 671 45.15 25.26 43.32
CA ILE A 671 44.32 24.45 42.45
C ILE A 671 44.98 24.34 41.09
N GLN A 672 44.94 23.15 40.52
CA GLN A 672 45.31 22.91 39.11
C GLN A 672 44.04 22.84 38.25
N ALA A 673 43.90 23.82 37.38
CA ALA A 673 42.83 23.83 36.36
C ALA A 673 43.49 23.69 34.98
N GLY A 674 43.47 22.47 34.43
CA GLY A 674 44.20 22.12 33.19
C GLY A 674 45.73 22.25 33.42
N ILE A 675 46.45 23.04 32.63
CA ILE A 675 47.90 23.20 32.67
C ILE A 675 48.34 24.27 33.72
N MET A 676 47.38 25.12 34.19
CA MET A 676 47.70 26.21 35.08
C MET A 676 47.49 25.88 36.56
N LYS A 677 48.46 26.31 37.40
CA LYS A 677 48.36 26.30 38.85
C LYS A 677 48.07 27.68 39.39
N THR A 678 46.94 27.83 40.09
CA THR A 678 46.50 29.14 40.57
C THR A 678 46.15 29.05 42.07
N LYS A 679 46.44 30.14 42.81
CA LYS A 679 46.05 30.26 44.22
C LYS A 679 44.69 30.95 44.30
N ILE A 680 43.68 30.31 44.92
CA ILE A 680 42.27 30.77 44.91
C ILE A 680 41.71 30.65 46.34
N ASP A 681 40.85 31.59 46.74
CA ASP A 681 40.14 31.57 47.99
C ASP A 681 39.10 30.46 48.04
N VAL A 682 39.02 29.73 49.15
CA VAL A 682 38.03 28.67 49.39
C VAL A 682 36.59 29.11 49.19
N LYS A 683 36.28 30.37 49.46
CA LYS A 683 34.94 30.99 49.24
C LYS A 683 34.48 31.02 47.79
N LYS A 684 35.43 30.84 46.85
CA LYS A 684 35.16 30.81 45.40
C LYS A 684 35.13 29.40 44.81
N LEU A 685 35.05 28.38 45.66
CA LEU A 685 35.10 26.97 45.27
C LEU A 685 33.86 26.23 45.70
N GLN A 686 33.40 25.36 44.82
CA GLN A 686 32.37 24.35 45.12
C GLN A 686 32.96 22.95 44.97
N LEU A 687 32.75 22.11 45.96
CA LEU A 687 33.23 20.69 45.95
C LEU A 687 32.34 19.86 44.99
N ILE A 688 32.95 19.17 44.03
CA ILE A 688 32.28 18.22 43.17
C ILE A 688 32.39 16.83 43.79
N GLU A 689 31.35 16.38 44.52
CA GLU A 689 31.31 15.01 45.05
C GLU A 689 30.85 14.06 43.95
N LYS A 690 31.62 12.96 43.74
CA LYS A 690 31.12 11.82 42.96
C LYS A 690 30.03 11.15 43.80
N GLN A 691 28.77 11.16 43.29
CA GLN A 691 27.71 10.34 43.86
C GLN A 691 28.15 8.87 43.82
N GLN A 692 28.41 8.28 44.97
CA GLN A 692 28.54 6.82 45.12
C GLN A 692 27.13 6.21 45.00
N PRO A 693 26.92 5.15 44.22
CA PRO A 693 25.64 4.47 44.18
C PRO A 693 25.34 3.85 45.55
N GLN A 694 24.16 4.18 46.09
CA GLN A 694 23.62 3.62 47.33
C GLN A 694 23.57 2.08 47.24
N LYS A 695 24.20 1.38 48.16
CA LYS A 695 24.09 -0.07 48.37
C LYS A 695 22.66 -0.39 48.82
N GLN A 696 21.85 -0.93 47.91
CA GLN A 696 20.65 -1.68 48.28
C GLN A 696 21.05 -3.11 48.69
N THR A 697 20.59 -3.50 49.87
CA THR A 697 20.78 -4.82 50.50
C THR A 697 20.25 -5.95 49.63
N LYS A 698 21.12 -6.90 49.27
CA LYS A 698 20.79 -8.13 48.54
C LYS A 698 20.10 -9.14 49.44
N LYS A 699 18.94 -9.67 49.00
CA LYS A 699 18.52 -11.03 49.33
C LYS A 699 19.01 -11.99 48.21
N PRO A 700 19.44 -13.22 48.53
CA PRO A 700 20.14 -14.06 47.59
C PRO A 700 19.18 -14.80 46.64
N VAL A 701 19.40 -14.69 45.35
CA VAL A 701 18.81 -15.56 44.30
C VAL A 701 19.95 -16.22 43.53
N LYS A 702 19.76 -17.51 43.29
CA LYS A 702 20.71 -18.46 42.75
C LYS A 702 21.17 -18.13 41.31
N LYS A 703 22.41 -18.56 41.08
CA LYS A 703 23.19 -18.48 39.84
C LYS A 703 22.47 -19.00 38.59
N GLY A 704 22.49 -18.21 37.56
CA GLY A 704 22.29 -18.61 36.17
C GLY A 704 22.82 -17.46 35.32
N GLY A 705 24.12 -17.51 34.97
CA GLY A 705 24.78 -16.44 34.27
C GLY A 705 24.54 -16.46 32.76
N VAL A 706 24.17 -15.35 32.22
CA VAL A 706 24.57 -14.98 30.87
C VAL A 706 24.83 -13.47 30.86
N SER A 707 26.06 -13.14 30.60
CA SER A 707 26.57 -11.78 30.42
C SER A 707 25.94 -11.17 29.17
N LYS A 708 25.20 -10.06 29.33
CA LYS A 708 24.85 -9.20 28.24
C LYS A 708 26.02 -8.30 27.86
N SER A 709 26.86 -8.73 26.94
CA SER A 709 27.65 -7.80 26.12
C SER A 709 26.85 -7.44 24.88
N GLY A 710 26.64 -6.13 24.64
CA GLY A 710 25.84 -5.63 23.56
C GLY A 710 26.41 -5.99 22.19
N ILE A 711 25.54 -6.47 21.34
CA ILE A 711 25.79 -6.58 19.90
C ILE A 711 25.59 -5.19 19.31
N GLU A 712 26.67 -4.41 19.26
CA GLU A 712 26.72 -3.24 18.40
C GLU A 712 26.93 -3.68 16.95
N SER A 713 26.09 -3.17 16.08
CA SER A 713 26.01 -3.48 14.67
C SER A 713 27.35 -3.33 13.93
N ARG A 714 27.76 -4.40 13.26
CA ARG A 714 29.04 -4.57 12.56
C ARG A 714 29.19 -3.83 11.23
N MET A 715 28.37 -2.83 10.90
CA MET A 715 28.39 -2.23 9.56
C MET A 715 28.84 -0.78 9.43
N THR A 716 29.39 -0.15 10.46
CA THR A 716 30.00 1.20 10.35
C THR A 716 31.11 1.46 11.37
N ARG A 717 31.93 0.47 11.66
CA ARG A 717 33.18 0.75 12.39
C ARG A 717 34.21 1.22 11.38
N LYS A 718 34.73 2.43 11.55
CA LYS A 718 36.13 2.70 11.21
C LYS A 718 36.93 1.61 11.90
N VAL A 719 37.55 0.72 11.13
CA VAL A 719 38.34 -0.37 11.65
C VAL A 719 39.48 0.26 12.44
N SER A 720 39.41 0.10 13.78
CA SER A 720 40.58 0.44 14.63
C SER A 720 41.69 -0.52 14.29
N THR A 721 42.84 -0.03 13.93
CA THR A 721 44.05 -0.83 13.75
C THR A 721 44.74 -1.12 15.06
N GLU A 722 44.20 -0.65 16.20
CA GLU A 722 44.73 -0.79 17.54
C GLU A 722 43.71 -1.43 18.49
N LEU A 723 44.16 -2.45 19.24
CA LEU A 723 43.42 -3.12 20.30
C LEU A 723 44.13 -2.90 21.67
N ASP A 724 43.43 -2.29 22.61
CA ASP A 724 43.93 -2.07 23.97
C ASP A 724 43.31 -3.08 24.96
N ILE A 725 44.11 -4.05 25.41
CA ILE A 725 43.70 -5.12 26.32
C ILE A 725 44.39 -5.00 27.68
N ARG A 726 44.86 -3.82 28.05
CA ARG A 726 45.51 -3.61 29.37
C ARG A 726 44.52 -3.85 30.49
N GLY A 727 44.90 -4.74 31.42
CA GLY A 727 44.10 -5.08 32.59
C GLY A 727 43.15 -6.27 32.40
N TYR A 728 43.18 -6.92 31.24
CA TYR A 728 42.42 -8.16 31.00
C TYR A 728 43.13 -9.37 31.65
N ALA A 729 42.36 -10.40 31.99
CA ALA A 729 42.91 -11.71 32.30
C ALA A 729 43.53 -12.35 31.05
N ALA A 730 44.51 -13.25 31.22
CA ALA A 730 45.27 -13.81 30.12
C ALA A 730 44.36 -14.50 29.07
N ASP A 731 43.40 -15.30 29.50
CA ASP A 731 42.48 -16.03 28.64
C ASP A 731 41.48 -15.10 27.95
N GLU A 732 41.03 -14.07 28.66
CA GLU A 732 40.09 -13.04 28.14
C GLU A 732 40.78 -12.16 27.09
N GLY A 733 42.05 -11.77 27.33
CA GLY A 733 42.83 -10.99 26.37
C GLY A 733 43.19 -11.77 25.10
N VAL A 734 43.40 -13.08 25.17
CA VAL A 734 43.61 -13.95 24.01
C VAL A 734 42.33 -14.04 23.20
N HIS A 735 41.17 -14.19 23.81
CA HIS A 735 39.88 -14.24 23.10
C HIS A 735 39.55 -12.94 22.36
N GLU A 736 39.73 -11.79 23.01
CA GLU A 736 39.54 -10.48 22.38
C GLU A 736 40.53 -10.25 21.20
N MET A 737 41.76 -10.69 21.35
CA MET A 737 42.75 -10.64 20.27
C MET A 737 42.34 -11.49 19.06
N GLU A 738 41.83 -12.72 19.26
CA GLU A 738 41.39 -13.60 18.18
C GLU A 738 40.20 -13.01 17.44
N GLN A 739 39.23 -12.40 18.14
CA GLN A 739 38.14 -11.67 17.52
C GLN A 739 38.63 -10.49 16.71
N PHE A 740 39.54 -9.70 17.27
CA PHE A 740 40.10 -8.52 16.61
C PHE A 740 40.86 -8.88 15.31
N ILE A 741 41.63 -9.97 15.34
CA ILE A 741 42.32 -10.51 14.14
C ILE A 741 41.27 -10.94 13.10
N SER A 742 40.21 -11.62 13.49
CA SER A 742 39.15 -12.05 12.59
C SER A 742 38.43 -10.86 11.94
N ASP A 743 38.10 -9.82 12.67
CA ASP A 743 37.48 -8.60 12.20
C ASP A 743 38.42 -7.82 11.25
N ALA A 744 39.71 -7.82 11.50
CA ALA A 744 40.73 -7.20 10.67
C ALA A 744 40.90 -7.92 9.32
N ILE A 745 40.91 -9.25 9.33
CA ILE A 745 40.94 -10.05 8.08
C ILE A 745 39.73 -9.77 7.21
N MET A 746 38.54 -9.75 7.81
CA MET A 746 37.29 -9.42 7.08
C MET A 746 37.29 -8.02 6.49
N SER A 747 38.10 -7.13 7.03
CA SER A 747 38.20 -5.72 6.61
C SER A 747 39.43 -5.42 5.75
N GLY A 748 40.25 -6.45 5.41
CA GLY A 748 41.43 -6.32 4.56
C GLY A 748 42.61 -5.54 5.17
N VAL A 749 42.66 -5.45 6.52
CA VAL A 749 43.76 -4.78 7.25
C VAL A 749 44.91 -5.74 7.38
N THR A 750 46.13 -5.31 7.00
CA THR A 750 47.34 -6.14 6.99
C THR A 750 48.26 -5.93 8.20
N MET A 751 48.11 -4.81 8.91
CA MET A 751 48.94 -4.52 10.13
C MET A 751 48.02 -4.11 11.29
N LEU A 752 48.27 -4.72 12.49
CA LEU A 752 47.54 -4.50 13.71
C LEU A 752 48.48 -4.22 14.89
N THR A 753 48.05 -3.38 15.81
CA THR A 753 48.76 -3.04 17.03
C THR A 753 47.96 -3.55 18.25
N ILE A 754 48.57 -4.38 19.09
CA ILE A 754 47.94 -4.91 20.29
C ILE A 754 48.70 -4.37 21.51
N ILE A 755 47.97 -3.61 22.35
CA ILE A 755 48.51 -2.95 23.55
C ILE A 755 48.11 -3.78 24.77
N HIS A 756 49.02 -4.54 25.31
CA HIS A 756 48.83 -5.42 26.50
C HIS A 756 49.50 -4.89 27.78
N GLY A 757 50.28 -3.83 27.66
CA GLY A 757 50.97 -3.23 28.79
C GLY A 757 52.25 -4.01 29.26
N ARG A 758 53.05 -3.37 30.15
CA ARG A 758 54.29 -3.97 30.63
C ARG A 758 54.12 -4.87 31.87
N GLY A 759 53.09 -4.70 32.67
CA GLY A 759 52.71 -5.42 33.88
C GLY A 759 53.61 -6.59 34.29
N THR A 760 53.05 -7.68 34.81
CA THR A 760 53.76 -8.92 35.20
C THR A 760 54.26 -9.76 34.00
N GLY A 761 53.88 -9.38 32.78
CA GLY A 761 54.21 -10.10 31.55
C GLY A 761 53.34 -11.31 31.21
N ILE A 762 52.46 -11.75 32.11
CA ILE A 762 51.60 -12.94 31.92
C ILE A 762 50.69 -12.77 30.69
N LEU A 763 50.03 -11.63 30.55
CA LEU A 763 49.16 -11.32 29.39
C LEU A 763 49.98 -11.23 28.12
N ARG A 764 51.12 -10.53 28.12
CA ARG A 764 52.03 -10.44 26.98
C ARG A 764 52.43 -11.81 26.45
N ASP A 765 52.88 -12.70 27.38
CA ASP A 765 53.38 -14.01 27.01
C ASP A 765 52.27 -14.95 26.55
N ALA A 766 51.04 -14.78 27.04
CA ALA A 766 49.86 -15.47 26.54
C ALA A 766 49.52 -15.03 25.11
N ILE A 767 49.46 -13.71 24.85
CA ILE A 767 49.20 -13.12 23.51
C ILE A 767 50.27 -13.59 22.50
N ARG A 768 51.56 -13.49 22.85
CA ARG A 768 52.63 -13.90 21.91
C ARG A 768 52.65 -15.40 21.63
N ARG A 769 52.27 -16.25 22.58
CA ARG A 769 52.07 -17.69 22.36
C ARG A 769 50.89 -17.97 21.41
N ALA A 770 49.77 -17.30 21.59
CA ALA A 770 48.61 -17.45 20.73
C ALA A 770 48.91 -16.96 19.28
N LEU A 771 49.54 -15.82 19.13
CA LEU A 771 49.97 -15.27 17.82
C LEU A 771 50.93 -16.20 17.06
N LYS A 772 51.83 -16.90 17.76
CA LYS A 772 52.78 -17.83 17.15
C LYS A 772 52.08 -19.03 16.46
N HIS A 773 50.92 -19.42 16.96
CA HIS A 773 50.16 -20.57 16.44
C HIS A 773 48.97 -20.16 15.57
N HIS A 774 48.70 -18.85 15.42
CA HIS A 774 47.54 -18.37 14.68
C HIS A 774 47.76 -18.50 13.15
N PRO A 775 46.87 -19.17 12.39
CA PRO A 775 47.08 -19.50 10.98
C PRO A 775 47.16 -18.27 10.06
N SER A 776 46.52 -17.17 10.39
CA SER A 776 46.44 -15.94 9.58
C SER A 776 47.52 -14.91 9.94
N VAL A 777 48.40 -15.17 10.91
CA VAL A 777 49.48 -14.27 11.29
C VAL A 777 50.72 -14.62 10.46
N LYS A 778 51.31 -13.64 9.78
CA LYS A 778 52.57 -13.78 9.03
C LYS A 778 53.77 -13.57 9.92
N SER A 779 53.80 -12.48 10.67
CA SER A 779 54.84 -12.14 11.60
C SER A 779 54.33 -11.25 12.72
N PHE A 780 55.03 -11.20 13.84
CA PHE A 780 54.77 -10.23 14.92
C PHE A 780 56.09 -9.76 15.54
N ILE A 781 56.15 -8.48 15.88
CA ILE A 781 57.33 -7.84 16.48
C ILE A 781 56.90 -7.01 17.70
N LYS A 782 57.84 -6.73 18.63
CA LYS A 782 57.59 -5.78 19.72
C LYS A 782 57.59 -4.36 19.22
N GLY A 783 56.84 -3.46 19.88
CA GLY A 783 56.76 -2.04 19.53
C GLY A 783 58.14 -1.36 19.54
N VAL A 784 58.27 -0.33 18.70
CA VAL A 784 59.54 0.42 18.57
C VAL A 784 59.66 1.46 19.72
N TYR A 785 60.84 2.01 19.89
CA TYR A 785 61.13 3.05 20.88
C TYR A 785 60.22 4.30 20.64
N GLY A 786 59.36 4.62 21.63
CA GLY A 786 58.36 5.70 21.51
C GLY A 786 56.91 5.20 21.31
N GLU A 787 56.70 3.97 20.86
CA GLU A 787 55.39 3.36 20.59
C GLU A 787 54.98 2.32 21.65
N GLY A 788 55.51 2.35 22.84
CA GLY A 788 55.15 1.47 23.94
C GLY A 788 56.08 0.28 24.13
N GLU A 789 57.09 0.05 23.34
CA GLU A 789 58.16 -0.97 23.46
C GLU A 789 57.66 -2.37 23.83
N ASP A 790 58.04 -2.92 24.97
CA ASP A 790 57.66 -4.27 25.43
C ASP A 790 56.19 -4.38 25.89
N GLY A 791 55.46 -3.28 25.99
CA GLY A 791 54.01 -3.25 26.30
C GLY A 791 53.11 -3.35 25.09
N VAL A 792 53.65 -3.38 23.86
CA VAL A 792 52.92 -3.41 22.61
C VAL A 792 53.47 -4.52 21.70
N THR A 793 52.61 -5.20 21.01
CA THR A 793 52.94 -6.17 19.96
C THR A 793 52.29 -5.75 18.63
N ILE A 794 53.09 -5.56 17.59
CA ILE A 794 52.64 -5.24 16.24
C ILE A 794 52.55 -6.55 15.44
N VAL A 795 51.44 -6.81 14.84
CA VAL A 795 51.12 -8.07 14.12
C VAL A 795 50.90 -7.80 12.64
N GLU A 796 51.61 -8.54 11.80
CA GLU A 796 51.41 -8.55 10.35
C GLU A 796 50.59 -9.77 9.94
N LEU A 797 49.50 -9.58 9.28
CA LEU A 797 48.59 -10.63 8.79
C LEU A 797 49.05 -11.09 7.37
N LYS A 798 48.65 -12.33 7.02
CA LYS A 798 48.97 -12.93 5.68
C LYS A 798 48.18 -12.32 4.55
#